data_4a5fab55e26cfe4559f946b4927454a7
#
_entry.id   4a5fab55e26cfe4559f946b4927454a7
#
_cell.length_a   1.000
_cell.length_b   1.000
_cell.length_c   1.000
_cell.angle_alpha   90.00
_cell.angle_beta   90.00
_cell.angle_gamma   90.00
#
_symmetry.space_group_name_H-M   'P 1'
#
loop_
_entity.id
_entity.type
_entity.pdbx_description
1 polymer ?
#
loop_
_entity_poly.entity_id
_entity_poly.type
_entity_poly.pdbx_seq_one_letter_code
_entity_poly.pdbx_strand_id
1 'polypeptide(L)'
;MSTIPTERILGLNEFFAASEARVDHWRTLNRVAKALAGAGLRPAGGVRHDPKELLAELAPLEELCGYPGPRLMARVHERLQTGDWTGFARLVQRISGALLSNSYRDDVEAWKADEEGEARAPDILPPSIGRGQARRPYFEVLHVSPADRVVWPEIRETFRRLRRPEDEFVYEPVVVGSFEDAVLAVVFNYNLQAVVISDGFGYPSPYTVPALREILTRQVQVTEAARSGDLGTLLAQLVRRWRPELDVYLTTDRDVGRLAGSAAAAPIRRIFYGVEEPMEIHLAILDGVKDRYETPYFDNLKRYAQRPIGTFHALPVARGKSIFKSNWIRDMGEFYGANLFLAESSATTGGLDSLLEPTGNIKVAQDKAARALGGDRSFFVTNGTSTSNKIVHQALLKPGDIVLIDRDCHKSHHYGLVLAGAQPLYIDAFPLTQYSMYGSLAIKPIKSALLQLKAEGKLDRAKLLVLTNCTFDGHVANVKRTMLECLAIKPDLVFLWDEAWFGFARFSPFLRRRTAMGAAAAIRELMRDPEYKKRYEAFKASTGTLDPKDPKLLDMELLPDPDKVRVRVYETESVHKSMSALRQGSIIVVADQDFHTVEASFKEAFFTHTSTSPNLQLIASIDVARRQMELEGYELVGRAIQLAIEARRQINGHPLISKYFRVATPAEMIPSEYRKSGFTDWGAPGWTMADTLAALDNDEFYLDPTRITLLCGAAGYDGTQFKGLLASEHDIQLNKTSRNSVLVQININNTHSDLAHLIKALADRARAIETRLAEGGEAEQAAFTARVKSLVEDVPDLPDFQRFHDAFRDNSKSATQEGHMREAYYLAYDAANCEHVKLHSKEVDERLAKGPELVSAKFVIPYPPGFPIMVPGQVVTKEIITFMRKLDVKEIHGYNAAKGLELLKPDALATHGAKGSRR
;
A
#
# COMPACT_ATOMS: atom_id res chain seq x y z
N MET A 1 18.00 6.12 27.23
CA MET A 1 18.23 4.68 27.32
C MET A 1 17.30 4.12 28.36
N SER A 2 16.24 3.55 27.93
CA SER A 2 15.39 2.75 28.78
C SER A 2 15.72 1.29 28.47
N THR A 3 16.27 0.58 29.45
CA THR A 3 16.02 -0.84 29.57
C THR A 3 14.53 -1.04 29.26
N ILE A 4 14.22 -1.81 28.22
CA ILE A 4 12.83 -2.17 27.93
C ILE A 4 12.31 -2.82 29.20
N PRO A 5 11.35 -2.23 29.92
CA PRO A 5 10.84 -2.85 31.13
C PRO A 5 10.20 -4.18 30.73
N THR A 6 10.59 -5.25 31.38
CA THR A 6 10.20 -6.65 31.11
C THR A 6 8.68 -6.93 31.22
N GLU A 7 7.86 -5.91 31.49
CA GLU A 7 6.41 -6.02 31.74
C GLU A 7 5.53 -5.17 30.82
N ARG A 8 6.08 -4.42 29.85
CA ARG A 8 5.27 -3.60 28.94
C ARG A 8 4.92 -4.35 27.67
N ILE A 9 3.64 -4.49 27.48
CA ILE A 9 2.98 -4.94 26.25
C ILE A 9 3.36 -4.00 25.12
N LEU A 10 3.94 -4.53 24.03
CA LEU A 10 4.43 -3.73 22.92
C LEU A 10 3.30 -3.26 21.99
N GLY A 11 3.29 -1.96 21.71
CA GLY A 11 2.55 -1.38 20.60
C GLY A 11 3.30 -1.51 19.27
N LEU A 12 2.74 -0.91 18.23
CA LEU A 12 3.36 -0.93 16.89
C LEU A 12 4.72 -0.21 16.89
N ASN A 13 4.88 0.85 17.70
CA ASN A 13 6.14 1.57 17.84
C ASN A 13 7.23 0.68 18.43
N GLU A 14 6.90 -0.06 19.48
CA GLU A 14 7.82 -0.97 20.15
C GLU A 14 8.14 -2.19 19.28
N PHE A 15 7.18 -2.65 18.46
CA PHE A 15 7.43 -3.68 17.46
C PHE A 15 8.52 -3.24 16.47
N PHE A 16 8.41 -2.03 15.92
CA PHE A 16 9.44 -1.50 15.02
C PHE A 16 10.76 -1.20 15.77
N ALA A 17 10.70 -0.70 17.00
CA ALA A 17 11.89 -0.53 17.82
C ALA A 17 12.59 -1.88 18.10
N ALA A 18 11.83 -2.95 18.34
CA ALA A 18 12.38 -4.30 18.50
C ALA A 18 13.03 -4.82 17.19
N SER A 19 12.46 -4.50 16.03
CA SER A 19 13.04 -4.87 14.73
C SER A 19 14.39 -4.18 14.47
N GLU A 20 14.63 -2.99 15.05
CA GLU A 20 15.89 -2.26 14.95
C GLU A 20 16.86 -2.52 16.12
N ALA A 21 16.40 -3.17 17.17
CA ALA A 21 17.20 -3.38 18.39
C ALA A 21 18.57 -3.97 18.09
N ARG A 22 18.66 -4.94 17.18
CA ARG A 22 19.91 -5.54 16.74
C ARG A 22 20.88 -4.51 16.18
N VAL A 23 20.44 -3.67 15.27
CA VAL A 23 21.28 -2.63 14.62
C VAL A 23 21.70 -1.57 15.63
N ASP A 24 20.82 -1.19 16.53
CA ASP A 24 21.09 -0.20 17.58
C ASP A 24 22.11 -0.71 18.63
N HIS A 25 22.04 -1.99 18.96
CA HIS A 25 23.06 -2.63 19.81
C HIS A 25 24.43 -2.64 19.12
N TRP A 26 24.49 -2.96 17.81
CA TRP A 26 25.73 -2.88 17.04
C TRP A 26 26.29 -1.46 16.94
N ARG A 27 25.41 -0.45 16.74
CA ARG A 27 25.81 0.98 16.76
C ARG A 27 26.39 1.37 18.12
N THR A 28 25.77 0.92 19.19
CA THR A 28 26.21 1.21 20.56
C THR A 28 27.54 0.50 20.86
N LEU A 29 27.67 -0.78 20.51
CA LEU A 29 28.91 -1.54 20.64
C LEU A 29 30.05 -0.91 19.83
N ASN A 30 29.81 -0.39 18.64
CA ASN A 30 30.79 0.32 17.81
C ASN A 30 31.30 1.61 18.51
N ARG A 31 30.41 2.38 19.14
CA ARG A 31 30.80 3.57 19.93
C ARG A 31 31.64 3.21 21.11
N VAL A 32 31.26 2.16 21.85
CA VAL A 32 32.02 1.65 23.00
C VAL A 32 33.41 1.12 22.57
N ALA A 33 33.45 0.31 21.50
CA ALA A 33 34.68 -0.25 20.95
C ALA A 33 35.68 0.84 20.52
N LYS A 34 35.20 1.90 19.85
CA LYS A 34 36.04 3.06 19.48
C LYS A 34 36.59 3.81 20.69
N ALA A 35 35.76 4.00 21.72
CA ALA A 35 36.22 4.65 22.96
C ALA A 35 37.28 3.83 23.67
N LEU A 36 37.16 2.51 23.73
CA LEU A 36 38.18 1.62 24.32
C LEU A 36 39.50 1.63 23.52
N ALA A 37 39.43 1.62 22.19
CA ALA A 37 40.65 1.70 21.34
C ALA A 37 41.36 3.05 21.45
N GLY A 38 40.63 4.15 21.63
CA GLY A 38 41.22 5.50 21.78
C GLY A 38 41.75 5.83 23.16
N ALA A 39 41.23 5.19 24.21
CA ALA A 39 41.58 5.53 25.61
C ALA A 39 42.86 4.83 26.14
N GLY A 40 43.45 3.88 25.39
CA GLY A 40 44.53 3.04 25.89
C GLY A 40 44.20 2.47 27.30
N LEU A 41 44.36 1.28 27.61
CA LEU A 41 44.22 0.51 28.86
C LEU A 41 43.40 1.02 30.09
N ARG A 42 42.81 2.21 30.05
CA ARG A 42 41.88 2.69 31.11
C ARG A 42 40.60 3.25 30.48
N PRO A 43 39.42 2.66 30.77
CA PRO A 43 38.20 3.34 30.47
C PRO A 43 38.14 4.63 31.27
N ALA A 44 38.40 5.77 30.65
CA ALA A 44 38.06 7.06 31.25
C ALA A 44 36.55 7.06 31.55
N GLY A 45 36.13 7.52 32.71
CA GLY A 45 34.80 7.39 33.32
C GLY A 45 33.57 7.93 32.54
N GLY A 46 33.47 7.57 31.27
CA GLY A 46 32.42 7.97 30.33
C GLY A 46 31.79 6.84 29.52
N VAL A 47 32.29 5.61 29.59
CA VAL A 47 31.69 4.46 28.90
C VAL A 47 30.54 3.92 29.75
N ARG A 48 29.30 4.26 29.37
CA ARG A 48 28.10 3.90 30.12
C ARG A 48 27.67 2.44 29.97
N HIS A 49 28.25 1.66 29.06
CA HIS A 49 27.88 0.28 28.78
C HIS A 49 29.08 -0.64 28.77
N ASP A 50 28.96 -1.80 29.41
CA ASP A 50 29.94 -2.87 29.32
C ASP A 50 29.80 -3.58 27.95
N PRO A 51 30.88 -3.69 27.15
CA PRO A 51 30.82 -4.42 25.87
C PRO A 51 30.45 -5.89 26.03
N LYS A 52 30.68 -6.51 27.19
CA LYS A 52 30.28 -7.89 27.49
C LYS A 52 28.76 -8.00 27.64
N GLU A 53 28.16 -7.03 28.31
CA GLU A 53 26.69 -6.98 28.46
C GLU A 53 26.02 -6.77 27.11
N LEU A 54 26.54 -5.83 26.30
CA LEU A 54 26.01 -5.59 24.95
C LEU A 54 26.13 -6.82 24.05
N LEU A 55 27.21 -7.57 24.12
CA LEU A 55 27.36 -8.82 23.36
C LEU A 55 26.43 -9.93 23.86
N ALA A 56 26.18 -9.98 25.17
CA ALA A 56 25.24 -10.94 25.76
C ALA A 56 23.79 -10.63 25.32
N GLU A 57 23.43 -9.34 25.22
CA GLU A 57 22.13 -8.89 24.71
C GLU A 57 21.96 -9.15 23.20
N LEU A 58 23.08 -9.06 22.43
CA LEU A 58 23.08 -9.35 20.98
C LEU A 58 22.98 -10.85 20.68
N ALA A 59 23.53 -11.71 21.52
CA ALA A 59 23.64 -13.15 21.22
C ALA A 59 22.32 -13.82 20.79
N PRO A 60 21.18 -13.60 21.47
CA PRO A 60 19.90 -14.14 21.02
C PRO A 60 19.44 -13.63 19.66
N LEU A 61 19.73 -12.38 19.33
CA LEU A 61 19.33 -11.74 18.07
C LEU A 61 20.20 -12.23 16.90
N GLU A 62 21.48 -12.48 17.18
CA GLU A 62 22.43 -12.97 16.17
C GLU A 62 22.16 -14.43 15.77
N GLU A 63 21.56 -15.24 16.63
CA GLU A 63 21.14 -16.59 16.28
C GLU A 63 20.02 -16.62 15.23
N LEU A 64 19.24 -15.52 15.12
CA LEU A 64 18.15 -15.40 14.16
C LEU A 64 18.59 -14.93 12.77
N CYS A 65 19.89 -14.65 12.56
CA CYS A 65 20.43 -14.06 11.35
C CYS A 65 21.66 -14.81 10.83
N GLY A 66 21.84 -14.82 9.52
CA GLY A 66 23.00 -15.48 8.89
C GLY A 66 24.31 -14.69 9.02
N TYR A 67 24.24 -13.34 8.88
CA TYR A 67 25.39 -12.46 9.05
C TYR A 67 25.32 -11.73 10.40
N PRO A 68 26.44 -11.54 11.16
CA PRO A 68 27.84 -11.90 10.84
C PRO A 68 28.16 -13.39 10.98
N GLY A 69 27.29 -14.17 11.58
CA GLY A 69 27.46 -15.60 11.78
C GLY A 69 28.38 -15.96 12.95
N PRO A 70 28.34 -17.23 13.39
CA PRO A 70 29.00 -17.65 14.63
C PRO A 70 30.53 -17.52 14.62
N ARG A 71 31.18 -17.67 13.45
CA ARG A 71 32.64 -17.55 13.34
C ARG A 71 33.12 -16.12 13.58
N LEU A 72 32.50 -15.11 12.94
CA LEU A 72 32.85 -13.70 13.17
C LEU A 72 32.51 -13.29 14.61
N MET A 73 31.39 -13.76 15.15
CA MET A 73 31.03 -13.51 16.56
C MET A 73 32.05 -14.09 17.53
N ALA A 74 32.55 -15.30 17.29
CA ALA A 74 33.61 -15.91 18.10
C ALA A 74 34.88 -15.05 18.09
N ARG A 75 35.25 -14.49 16.92
CA ARG A 75 36.41 -13.56 16.82
C ARG A 75 36.19 -12.23 17.55
N VAL A 76 34.97 -11.70 17.54
CA VAL A 76 34.62 -10.50 18.32
C VAL A 76 34.82 -10.79 19.81
N HIS A 77 34.34 -11.93 20.30
CA HIS A 77 34.52 -12.37 21.69
C HIS A 77 36.02 -12.59 22.04
N GLU A 78 36.77 -13.26 21.16
CA GLU A 78 38.23 -13.50 21.35
C GLU A 78 38.98 -12.18 21.51
N ARG A 79 38.76 -11.21 20.61
CA ARG A 79 39.41 -9.90 20.69
C ARG A 79 39.06 -9.13 21.98
N LEU A 80 37.79 -9.21 22.40
CA LEU A 80 37.36 -8.62 23.66
C LEU A 80 38.04 -9.28 24.86
N GLN A 81 38.14 -10.62 24.89
CA GLN A 81 38.76 -11.40 25.98
C GLN A 81 40.26 -11.19 26.08
N THR A 82 40.95 -11.11 24.94
CA THR A 82 42.40 -10.90 24.89
C THR A 82 42.82 -9.45 25.12
N GLY A 83 41.88 -8.49 25.21
CA GLY A 83 42.15 -7.08 25.38
C GLY A 83 42.74 -6.40 24.13
N ASP A 84 42.62 -7.02 22.95
CA ASP A 84 42.99 -6.39 21.67
C ASP A 84 41.93 -5.36 21.26
N TRP A 85 41.95 -4.21 21.95
CA TRP A 85 40.97 -3.14 21.75
C TRP A 85 40.97 -2.57 20.31
N THR A 86 42.13 -2.52 19.68
CA THR A 86 42.26 -2.03 18.31
C THR A 86 41.64 -3.03 17.31
N GLY A 87 41.94 -4.31 17.44
CA GLY A 87 41.37 -5.38 16.64
C GLY A 87 39.87 -5.51 16.88
N PHE A 88 39.44 -5.41 18.15
CA PHE A 88 38.02 -5.41 18.54
C PHE A 88 37.26 -4.25 17.86
N ALA A 89 37.74 -3.02 18.00
CA ALA A 89 37.10 -1.85 17.42
C ALA A 89 37.01 -1.93 15.88
N ARG A 90 38.09 -2.39 15.24
CA ARG A 90 38.10 -2.57 13.77
C ARG A 90 37.07 -3.59 13.30
N LEU A 91 36.99 -4.74 13.99
CA LEU A 91 36.03 -5.81 13.62
C LEU A 91 34.59 -5.37 13.86
N VAL A 92 34.28 -4.78 15.03
CA VAL A 92 32.97 -4.26 15.36
C VAL A 92 32.55 -3.15 14.40
N GLN A 93 33.45 -2.23 14.05
CA GLN A 93 33.18 -1.17 13.07
C GLN A 93 32.79 -1.75 11.69
N ARG A 94 33.52 -2.79 11.28
CA ARG A 94 33.28 -3.45 9.99
C ARG A 94 31.92 -4.12 9.96
N ILE A 95 31.59 -4.95 10.96
CA ILE A 95 30.29 -5.62 11.08
C ILE A 95 29.14 -4.61 11.14
N SER A 96 29.26 -3.61 12.02
CA SER A 96 28.26 -2.55 12.16
C SER A 96 28.09 -1.75 10.85
N GLY A 97 29.17 -1.45 10.13
CA GLY A 97 29.11 -0.78 8.84
C GLY A 97 28.40 -1.60 7.77
N ALA A 98 28.71 -2.90 7.69
CA ALA A 98 28.08 -3.81 6.73
C ALA A 98 26.58 -4.01 7.01
N LEU A 99 26.18 -4.08 8.28
CA LEU A 99 24.76 -4.15 8.68
C LEU A 99 24.01 -2.86 8.34
N LEU A 100 24.61 -1.69 8.58
CA LEU A 100 23.99 -0.40 8.29
C LEU A 100 23.81 -0.13 6.80
N SER A 101 24.76 -0.56 5.98
CA SER A 101 24.75 -0.36 4.53
C SER A 101 24.11 -1.52 3.76
N ASN A 102 23.78 -2.62 4.43
CA ASN A 102 23.42 -3.92 3.84
C ASN A 102 24.48 -4.47 2.85
N SER A 103 25.73 -3.97 2.88
CA SER A 103 26.77 -4.37 1.93
C SER A 103 27.18 -5.84 2.05
N TYR A 104 26.91 -6.50 3.19
CA TYR A 104 27.10 -7.95 3.32
C TYR A 104 26.22 -8.77 2.35
N ARG A 105 25.13 -8.21 1.84
CA ARG A 105 24.28 -8.84 0.82
C ARG A 105 24.91 -8.79 -0.58
N ASP A 106 25.82 -7.83 -0.79
CA ASP A 106 26.42 -7.57 -2.10
C ASP A 106 27.68 -8.38 -2.38
N ASP A 107 28.45 -8.72 -1.34
CA ASP A 107 29.74 -9.40 -1.47
C ASP A 107 29.91 -10.50 -0.41
N VAL A 108 29.25 -11.63 -0.67
CA VAL A 108 29.31 -12.81 0.21
C VAL A 108 30.71 -13.42 0.25
N GLU A 109 31.50 -13.31 -0.82
CA GLU A 109 32.86 -13.84 -0.85
C GLU A 109 33.83 -13.00 0.02
N ALA A 110 33.59 -11.68 0.12
CA ALA A 110 34.40 -10.81 0.97
C ALA A 110 34.26 -11.15 2.46
N TRP A 111 33.04 -11.39 2.95
CA TRP A 111 32.89 -11.73 4.37
C TRP A 111 33.18 -13.21 4.68
N LYS A 112 33.16 -14.11 3.68
CA LYS A 112 33.72 -15.45 3.84
C LYS A 112 35.22 -15.42 4.01
N ALA A 113 35.95 -14.66 3.19
CA ALA A 113 37.37 -14.45 3.34
C ALA A 113 37.72 -13.89 4.73
N ASP A 114 36.84 -13.07 5.33
CA ASP A 114 36.94 -12.62 6.72
C ASP A 114 36.76 -13.72 7.76
N GLU A 115 35.83 -14.63 7.53
CA GLU A 115 35.62 -15.80 8.39
C GLU A 115 36.88 -16.67 8.40
N GLU A 116 37.60 -16.78 7.28
CA GLU A 116 38.81 -17.60 7.11
C GLU A 116 40.09 -16.88 7.56
N GLY A 117 40.05 -15.60 7.90
CA GLY A 117 41.23 -14.84 8.39
C GLY A 117 42.04 -14.17 7.29
N GLU A 118 41.64 -14.21 6.05
CA GLU A 118 42.28 -13.53 4.95
C GLU A 118 41.82 -12.07 4.87
N ALA A 119 42.49 -11.19 5.59
CA ALA A 119 42.16 -9.77 5.66
C ALA A 119 42.47 -9.05 4.33
N ARG A 120 41.51 -8.82 3.49
CA ARG A 120 41.52 -7.69 2.54
C ARG A 120 40.91 -6.46 3.20
N ALA A 121 41.59 -5.32 3.08
CA ALA A 121 41.06 -4.04 3.51
C ALA A 121 39.78 -3.74 2.68
N PRO A 122 38.65 -3.32 3.31
CA PRO A 122 37.46 -2.98 2.54
C PRO A 122 37.74 -1.74 1.70
N ASP A 123 37.53 -1.82 0.41
CA ASP A 123 37.29 -0.65 -0.42
C ASP A 123 35.98 0.00 0.04
N ILE A 124 36.10 1.12 0.75
CA ILE A 124 34.96 1.93 1.23
C ILE A 124 34.38 2.79 0.06
N LEU A 125 34.48 2.32 -1.14
CA LEU A 125 33.83 2.99 -2.27
C LEU A 125 32.39 2.50 -2.38
N PRO A 126 31.41 3.44 -2.55
CA PRO A 126 30.07 3.04 -2.91
C PRO A 126 30.14 2.19 -4.18
N PRO A 127 29.24 1.20 -4.37
CA PRO A 127 29.31 0.33 -5.53
C PRO A 127 29.34 1.19 -6.78
N SER A 128 30.47 1.18 -7.45
CA SER A 128 30.62 1.87 -8.72
C SER A 128 29.57 1.27 -9.67
N ILE A 129 28.78 2.12 -10.32
CA ILE A 129 27.90 1.76 -11.45
C ILE A 129 28.82 1.37 -12.62
N GLY A 130 29.65 0.36 -12.43
CA GLY A 130 30.65 -0.10 -13.37
C GLY A 130 30.62 -1.60 -13.50
N ARG A 131 30.67 -2.06 -14.74
CA ARG A 131 30.71 -3.43 -15.25
C ARG A 131 31.47 -4.39 -14.30
N GLY A 132 30.77 -4.90 -13.26
CA GLY A 132 31.23 -5.98 -12.41
C GLY A 132 30.57 -7.29 -12.84
N GLN A 133 31.18 -8.42 -12.49
CA GLN A 133 30.60 -9.75 -12.60
C GLN A 133 29.17 -9.70 -12.04
N ALA A 134 28.22 -10.37 -12.69
CA ALA A 134 26.85 -10.46 -12.23
C ALA A 134 26.84 -10.96 -10.77
N ARG A 135 26.50 -10.07 -9.84
CA ARG A 135 26.41 -10.41 -8.41
C ARG A 135 25.27 -11.40 -8.24
N ARG A 136 25.53 -12.49 -7.52
CA ARG A 136 24.47 -13.45 -7.15
C ARG A 136 23.68 -12.87 -5.99
N PRO A 137 22.35 -12.71 -6.10
CA PRO A 137 21.54 -12.22 -5.00
C PRO A 137 21.69 -13.09 -3.75
N TYR A 138 21.82 -12.44 -2.58
CA TYR A 138 21.95 -13.08 -1.29
C TYR A 138 20.58 -13.16 -0.61
N PHE A 139 20.34 -14.28 0.10
CA PHE A 139 19.21 -14.43 1.00
C PHE A 139 19.54 -15.40 2.15
N GLU A 140 18.60 -15.59 3.06
CA GLU A 140 18.75 -16.51 4.19
C GLU A 140 17.62 -17.54 4.18
N VAL A 141 17.90 -18.73 4.72
CA VAL A 141 16.98 -19.85 4.84
C VAL A 141 16.90 -20.28 6.29
N LEU A 142 15.69 -20.20 6.86
CA LEU A 142 15.46 -20.66 8.23
C LEU A 142 15.33 -22.18 8.27
N HIS A 143 16.18 -22.84 9.04
CA HIS A 143 16.09 -24.26 9.39
C HIS A 143 15.61 -24.40 10.82
N VAL A 144 14.41 -24.95 11.01
CA VAL A 144 13.87 -25.28 12.34
C VAL A 144 14.17 -26.74 12.60
N SER A 145 15.08 -27.03 13.53
CA SER A 145 15.62 -28.39 13.73
C SER A 145 15.49 -28.82 15.20
N PRO A 146 15.03 -30.08 15.45
CA PRO A 146 15.02 -30.67 16.78
C PRO A 146 16.42 -31.02 17.30
N ALA A 147 17.44 -30.98 16.42
CA ALA A 147 18.81 -31.33 16.77
C ALA A 147 19.38 -30.41 17.84
N ASP A 148 20.23 -30.97 18.70
CA ASP A 148 20.96 -30.22 19.70
C ASP A 148 21.83 -29.14 19.03
N ARG A 149 22.07 -28.02 19.72
CA ARG A 149 22.90 -26.90 19.26
C ARG A 149 24.31 -27.31 18.83
N VAL A 150 24.80 -28.38 19.36
CA VAL A 150 26.10 -28.96 18.97
C VAL A 150 26.12 -29.38 17.49
N VAL A 151 24.98 -29.78 16.93
CA VAL A 151 24.82 -30.24 15.53
C VAL A 151 24.52 -29.09 14.55
N TRP A 152 24.10 -27.96 15.02
CA TRP A 152 23.75 -26.82 14.16
C TRP A 152 24.89 -26.34 13.22
N PRO A 153 26.16 -26.33 13.62
CA PRO A 153 27.27 -26.05 12.72
C PRO A 153 27.36 -27.02 11.55
N GLU A 154 27.06 -28.30 11.77
CA GLU A 154 27.06 -29.35 10.73
C GLU A 154 25.94 -29.13 9.72
N ILE A 155 24.73 -28.72 10.18
CA ILE A 155 23.61 -28.39 9.30
C ILE A 155 24.00 -27.22 8.41
N ARG A 156 24.56 -26.13 8.98
CA ARG A 156 25.02 -24.96 8.23
C ARG A 156 26.09 -25.32 7.20
N GLU A 157 27.08 -26.10 7.61
CA GLU A 157 28.18 -26.52 6.74
C GLU A 157 27.71 -27.45 5.61
N THR A 158 26.77 -28.34 5.89
CA THR A 158 26.17 -29.20 4.87
C THR A 158 25.55 -28.40 3.74
N PHE A 159 24.65 -27.44 4.04
CA PHE A 159 24.05 -26.60 3.01
C PHE A 159 25.05 -25.64 2.34
N ARG A 160 26.08 -25.20 3.03
CA ARG A 160 27.17 -24.42 2.41
C ARG A 160 27.96 -25.20 1.38
N ARG A 161 28.22 -26.50 1.64
CA ARG A 161 28.96 -27.38 0.70
C ARG A 161 28.16 -27.75 -0.54
N LEU A 162 26.82 -27.69 -0.48
CA LEU A 162 25.97 -27.96 -1.63
C LEU A 162 25.95 -26.85 -2.68
N ARG A 163 26.48 -25.66 -2.35
CA ARG A 163 26.52 -24.52 -3.27
C ARG A 163 27.45 -24.82 -4.46
N ARG A 164 26.94 -24.53 -5.64
CA ARG A 164 27.65 -24.74 -6.90
C ARG A 164 28.00 -23.38 -7.52
N PRO A 165 29.08 -23.31 -8.32
CA PRO A 165 29.42 -22.09 -9.05
C PRO A 165 28.33 -21.58 -10.00
N GLU A 166 27.52 -22.50 -10.56
CA GLU A 166 26.41 -22.22 -11.48
C GLU A 166 25.12 -21.77 -10.79
N ASP A 167 25.00 -21.86 -9.47
CA ASP A 167 23.81 -21.41 -8.75
C ASP A 167 23.61 -19.91 -8.94
N GLU A 168 22.40 -19.52 -9.31
CA GLU A 168 22.04 -18.11 -9.57
C GLU A 168 22.02 -17.26 -8.28
N PHE A 169 21.91 -17.90 -7.11
CA PHE A 169 21.79 -17.27 -5.81
C PHE A 169 22.81 -17.81 -4.80
N VAL A 170 23.00 -17.04 -3.75
CA VAL A 170 23.77 -17.47 -2.57
C VAL A 170 22.92 -17.28 -1.31
N TYR A 171 22.80 -18.31 -0.47
CA TYR A 171 22.08 -18.17 0.79
C TYR A 171 22.84 -18.71 1.99
N GLU A 172 22.50 -18.18 3.17
CA GLU A 172 23.00 -18.68 4.44
C GLU A 172 21.91 -19.37 5.24
N PRO A 173 22.18 -20.58 5.77
CA PRO A 173 21.28 -21.24 6.70
C PRO A 173 21.27 -20.57 8.06
N VAL A 174 20.10 -20.25 8.58
CA VAL A 174 19.83 -19.83 9.96
C VAL A 174 19.18 -20.99 10.67
N VAL A 175 19.76 -21.51 11.74
CA VAL A 175 19.25 -22.71 12.43
C VAL A 175 18.72 -22.31 13.81
N VAL A 176 17.47 -22.70 14.09
CA VAL A 176 16.80 -22.50 15.39
C VAL A 176 16.18 -23.81 15.89
N GLY A 177 15.98 -23.93 17.20
CA GLY A 177 15.51 -25.16 17.83
C GLY A 177 14.12 -25.12 18.43
N SER A 178 13.41 -24.02 18.32
CA SER A 178 12.10 -23.87 18.93
C SER A 178 11.08 -23.17 18.04
N PHE A 179 9.81 -23.38 18.34
CA PHE A 179 8.70 -22.70 17.67
C PHE A 179 8.79 -21.18 17.89
N GLU A 180 9.05 -20.74 19.11
CA GLU A 180 9.14 -19.30 19.44
C GLU A 180 10.30 -18.65 18.69
N ASP A 181 11.49 -19.26 18.64
CA ASP A 181 12.64 -18.72 17.89
C ASP A 181 12.37 -18.69 16.38
N ALA A 182 11.69 -19.71 15.86
CA ALA A 182 11.30 -19.73 14.43
C ALA A 182 10.37 -18.56 14.08
N VAL A 183 9.39 -18.28 14.94
CA VAL A 183 8.51 -17.13 14.72
C VAL A 183 9.27 -15.81 14.82
N LEU A 184 10.20 -15.68 15.78
CA LEU A 184 11.10 -14.51 15.88
C LEU A 184 11.88 -14.29 14.59
N ALA A 185 12.50 -15.36 14.08
CA ALA A 185 13.26 -15.27 12.85
C ALA A 185 12.37 -14.87 11.67
N VAL A 186 11.17 -15.44 11.52
CA VAL A 186 10.22 -15.08 10.45
C VAL A 186 9.80 -13.62 10.53
N VAL A 187 9.60 -13.08 11.71
CA VAL A 187 9.13 -11.69 11.90
C VAL A 187 10.26 -10.67 11.71
N PHE A 188 11.46 -10.92 12.25
CA PHE A 188 12.52 -9.92 12.33
C PHE A 188 13.68 -10.11 11.34
N ASN A 189 13.80 -11.28 10.73
CA ASN A 189 14.83 -11.49 9.72
C ASN A 189 14.29 -11.20 8.31
N TYR A 190 14.60 -10.03 7.80
CA TYR A 190 14.17 -9.57 6.48
C TYR A 190 14.84 -10.31 5.31
N ASN A 191 15.96 -11.02 5.54
CA ASN A 191 16.67 -11.75 4.48
C ASN A 191 16.06 -13.13 4.17
N LEU A 192 15.12 -13.60 5.00
CA LEU A 192 14.51 -14.91 4.80
C LEU A 192 13.71 -14.95 3.50
N GLN A 193 13.95 -16.01 2.72
CA GLN A 193 13.18 -16.36 1.53
C GLN A 193 12.54 -17.74 1.57
N ALA A 194 12.99 -18.60 2.50
CA ALA A 194 12.43 -19.92 2.69
C ALA A 194 12.55 -20.37 4.16
N VAL A 195 11.69 -21.31 4.54
CA VAL A 195 11.67 -21.95 5.85
C VAL A 195 11.66 -23.46 5.65
N VAL A 196 12.64 -24.15 6.19
CA VAL A 196 12.72 -25.63 6.24
C VAL A 196 12.41 -26.07 7.65
N ILE A 197 11.34 -26.82 7.80
CA ILE A 197 10.85 -27.29 9.10
C ILE A 197 11.17 -28.78 9.22
N SER A 198 11.93 -29.20 10.24
CA SER A 198 12.11 -30.60 10.59
C SER A 198 11.27 -30.91 11.82
N ASP A 199 10.38 -31.90 11.74
CA ASP A 199 9.50 -32.27 12.85
C ASP A 199 10.27 -32.62 14.14
N GLY A 200 9.59 -32.50 15.28
CA GLY A 200 10.13 -32.89 16.59
C GLY A 200 10.79 -31.77 17.41
N PHE A 201 10.83 -30.54 16.93
CA PHE A 201 11.34 -29.40 17.70
C PHE A 201 10.38 -28.96 18.82
N GLY A 202 10.95 -28.29 19.86
CA GLY A 202 10.20 -27.84 21.04
C GLY A 202 9.44 -26.54 20.80
N TYR A 203 8.50 -26.23 21.72
CA TYR A 203 7.74 -24.97 21.65
C TYR A 203 8.53 -23.77 22.23
N PRO A 204 9.01 -23.81 23.52
CA PRO A 204 9.55 -22.62 24.16
C PRO A 204 10.96 -22.29 23.66
N SER A 205 11.23 -21.00 23.51
CA SER A 205 12.58 -20.48 23.35
C SER A 205 13.38 -20.65 24.65
N PRO A 206 14.68 -20.96 24.59
CA PRO A 206 15.58 -20.89 25.72
C PRO A 206 15.81 -19.44 26.18
N TYR A 207 15.46 -18.46 25.36
CA TYR A 207 15.56 -17.04 25.65
C TYR A 207 14.24 -16.46 26.08
N THR A 208 14.27 -15.54 27.05
CA THR A 208 13.08 -14.82 27.47
C THR A 208 12.97 -13.53 26.65
N VAL A 209 12.08 -13.52 25.64
CA VAL A 209 11.72 -12.31 24.87
C VAL A 209 10.26 -11.98 25.13
N PRO A 210 9.96 -11.18 26.16
CA PRO A 210 8.60 -10.93 26.64
C PRO A 210 7.68 -10.34 25.58
N ALA A 211 8.21 -9.44 24.75
CA ALA A 211 7.50 -8.79 23.66
C ALA A 211 6.88 -9.77 22.66
N LEU A 212 7.58 -10.87 22.41
CA LEU A 212 7.15 -11.87 21.44
C LEU A 212 6.13 -12.82 21.99
N ARG A 213 6.23 -13.16 23.26
CA ARG A 213 5.25 -14.03 23.92
C ARG A 213 3.84 -13.46 23.80
N GLU A 214 3.68 -12.17 23.81
CA GLU A 214 2.36 -11.56 23.65
C GLU A 214 1.84 -11.65 22.21
N ILE A 215 2.68 -11.39 21.20
CA ILE A 215 2.33 -11.60 19.80
C ILE A 215 1.94 -13.06 19.55
N LEU A 216 2.71 -13.99 20.09
CA LEU A 216 2.44 -15.42 19.98
C LEU A 216 1.17 -15.83 20.74
N THR A 217 0.98 -15.37 21.97
CA THR A 217 -0.15 -15.80 22.82
C THR A 217 -1.49 -15.34 22.30
N ARG A 218 -1.57 -14.16 21.68
CA ARG A 218 -2.85 -13.60 21.20
C ARG A 218 -3.14 -13.86 19.74
N GLN A 219 -2.11 -14.05 18.91
CA GLN A 219 -2.29 -14.29 17.46
C GLN A 219 -2.30 -15.76 17.10
N VAL A 220 -1.55 -16.54 17.83
CA VAL A 220 -1.60 -17.99 17.78
C VAL A 220 -2.38 -18.43 18.99
N GLN A 221 -3.69 -18.64 18.85
CA GLN A 221 -4.44 -19.41 19.85
C GLN A 221 -3.88 -20.85 19.85
N VAL A 222 -2.69 -21.00 20.38
CA VAL A 222 -2.08 -22.29 20.59
C VAL A 222 -2.79 -22.88 21.79
N THR A 223 -3.86 -23.60 21.51
CA THR A 223 -4.52 -24.43 22.53
C THR A 223 -3.50 -25.43 23.07
N GLU A 224 -3.68 -25.90 24.29
CA GLU A 224 -2.84 -26.95 24.88
C GLU A 224 -2.74 -28.19 23.98
N ALA A 225 -3.82 -28.48 23.24
CA ALA A 225 -3.87 -29.52 22.21
C ALA A 225 -2.94 -29.25 21.01
N ALA A 226 -2.74 -27.99 20.61
CA ALA A 226 -1.80 -27.61 19.56
C ALA A 226 -0.35 -27.62 20.03
N ARG A 227 -0.11 -27.37 21.34
CA ARG A 227 1.24 -27.51 21.94
C ARG A 227 1.72 -28.98 22.04
N SER A 228 0.80 -29.90 22.17
CA SER A 228 1.07 -31.35 22.18
C SER A 228 0.97 -32.00 20.79
N GLY A 229 0.56 -31.24 19.77
CA GLY A 229 0.27 -31.71 18.43
C GLY A 229 1.37 -31.39 17.42
N ASP A 230 0.92 -31.08 16.21
CA ASP A 230 1.75 -30.84 15.04
C ASP A 230 2.28 -29.42 14.99
N LEU A 231 3.40 -29.15 15.67
CA LEU A 231 4.05 -27.84 15.65
C LEU A 231 4.58 -27.47 14.25
N GLY A 232 4.95 -28.44 13.43
CA GLY A 232 5.47 -28.20 12.09
C GLY A 232 4.41 -27.60 11.17
N THR A 233 3.22 -28.20 11.10
CA THR A 233 2.12 -27.64 10.29
C THR A 233 1.56 -26.34 10.89
N LEU A 234 1.53 -26.20 12.21
CA LEU A 234 1.13 -24.96 12.87
C LEU A 234 2.08 -23.81 12.51
N LEU A 235 3.39 -24.06 12.51
CA LEU A 235 4.39 -23.07 12.10
C LEU A 235 4.22 -22.70 10.62
N ALA A 236 4.00 -23.68 9.75
CA ALA A 236 3.75 -23.44 8.34
C ALA A 236 2.53 -22.52 8.10
N GLN A 237 1.43 -22.76 8.83
CA GLN A 237 0.23 -21.91 8.78
C GLN A 237 0.52 -20.48 9.27
N LEU A 238 1.33 -20.34 10.32
CA LEU A 238 1.72 -19.05 10.85
C LEU A 238 2.62 -18.28 9.87
N VAL A 239 3.61 -18.95 9.28
CA VAL A 239 4.46 -18.36 8.23
C VAL A 239 3.58 -17.88 7.08
N ARG A 240 2.66 -18.69 6.58
CA ARG A 240 1.71 -18.29 5.51
C ARG A 240 0.87 -17.07 5.87
N ARG A 241 0.50 -16.94 7.14
CA ARG A 241 -0.29 -15.80 7.63
C ARG A 241 0.52 -14.50 7.70
N TRP A 242 1.77 -14.57 8.16
CA TRP A 242 2.63 -13.39 8.37
C TRP A 242 3.43 -13.01 7.14
N ARG A 243 4.01 -14.00 6.49
CA ARG A 243 4.89 -13.85 5.32
C ARG A 243 4.53 -14.85 4.23
N PRO A 244 3.39 -14.67 3.55
CA PRO A 244 2.91 -15.61 2.53
C PRO A 244 3.84 -15.74 1.32
N GLU A 245 4.81 -14.83 1.18
CA GLU A 245 5.83 -14.87 0.15
C GLU A 245 6.91 -15.91 0.42
N LEU A 246 7.09 -16.37 1.66
CA LEU A 246 8.10 -17.37 1.99
C LEU A 246 7.67 -18.77 1.55
N ASP A 247 8.61 -19.50 0.93
CA ASP A 247 8.41 -20.91 0.66
C ASP A 247 8.62 -21.73 1.94
N VAL A 248 7.70 -22.65 2.21
CA VAL A 248 7.77 -23.53 3.38
C VAL A 248 7.97 -24.97 2.93
N TYR A 249 9.00 -25.61 3.47
CA TYR A 249 9.35 -27.01 3.26
C TYR A 249 9.25 -27.75 4.59
N LEU A 250 8.75 -28.98 4.57
CA LEU A 250 8.63 -29.83 5.76
C LEU A 250 9.39 -31.15 5.56
N THR A 251 10.27 -31.47 6.51
CA THR A 251 10.91 -32.77 6.62
C THR A 251 10.29 -33.53 7.79
N THR A 252 9.79 -34.74 7.55
CA THR A 252 9.03 -35.50 8.54
C THR A 252 9.22 -37.00 8.38
N ASP A 253 9.13 -37.77 9.49
CA ASP A 253 9.11 -39.23 9.51
C ASP A 253 7.67 -39.78 9.50
N ARG A 254 6.66 -38.95 9.48
CA ARG A 254 5.24 -39.31 9.45
C ARG A 254 4.84 -39.86 8.06
N ASP A 255 3.65 -40.43 7.98
CA ASP A 255 3.04 -40.76 6.68
C ASP A 255 2.87 -39.52 5.81
N VAL A 256 3.85 -39.35 4.92
CA VAL A 256 3.91 -38.17 4.02
C VAL A 256 2.74 -38.10 3.05
N GLY A 257 2.21 -39.25 2.61
CA GLY A 257 1.07 -39.30 1.69
C GLY A 257 -0.22 -38.78 2.34
N ARG A 258 -0.47 -39.24 3.56
CA ARG A 258 -1.63 -38.78 4.35
C ARG A 258 -1.52 -37.30 4.72
N LEU A 259 -0.33 -36.85 5.10
CA LEU A 259 -0.07 -35.46 5.45
C LEU A 259 -0.24 -34.55 4.24
N ALA A 260 0.36 -34.87 3.10
CA ALA A 260 0.29 -34.12 1.87
C ALA A 260 -1.14 -33.95 1.34
N GLY A 261 -2.02 -34.92 1.56
CA GLY A 261 -3.44 -34.85 1.22
C GLY A 261 -4.31 -34.07 2.22
N SER A 262 -3.72 -33.58 3.33
CA SER A 262 -4.47 -32.86 4.37
C SER A 262 -4.56 -31.38 4.11
N ALA A 263 -5.62 -30.72 4.61
CA ALA A 263 -5.75 -29.26 4.57
C ALA A 263 -4.63 -28.55 5.35
N ALA A 264 -4.06 -29.20 6.37
CA ALA A 264 -2.97 -28.64 7.17
C ALA A 264 -1.67 -28.46 6.35
N ALA A 265 -1.48 -29.22 5.29
CA ALA A 265 -0.31 -29.12 4.41
C ALA A 265 -0.44 -28.01 3.33
N ALA A 266 -1.60 -27.38 3.18
CA ALA A 266 -1.82 -26.35 2.14
C ALA A 266 -0.77 -25.21 2.14
N PRO A 267 -0.18 -24.77 3.26
CA PRO A 267 0.88 -23.77 3.27
C PRO A 267 2.26 -24.30 2.83
N ILE A 268 2.43 -25.63 2.75
CA ILE A 268 3.72 -26.29 2.54
C ILE A 268 3.92 -26.52 1.04
N ARG A 269 5.03 -25.97 0.50
CA ARG A 269 5.37 -26.12 -0.92
C ARG A 269 5.79 -27.54 -1.29
N ARG A 270 6.58 -28.17 -0.44
CA ARG A 270 7.03 -29.58 -0.62
C ARG A 270 7.28 -30.25 0.73
N ILE A 271 6.93 -31.52 0.83
CA ILE A 271 7.17 -32.37 1.98
C ILE A 271 8.24 -33.38 1.61
N PHE A 272 9.26 -33.54 2.47
CA PHE A 272 10.34 -34.48 2.34
C PHE A 272 10.24 -35.54 3.43
N TYR A 273 10.56 -36.79 3.11
CA TYR A 273 10.74 -37.83 4.12
C TYR A 273 12.10 -37.65 4.83
N GLY A 274 12.20 -38.01 6.11
CA GLY A 274 13.35 -37.72 6.98
C GLY A 274 14.70 -38.29 6.56
N VAL A 275 14.71 -39.20 5.59
CA VAL A 275 15.93 -39.78 5.01
C VAL A 275 16.32 -39.21 3.65
N GLU A 276 15.58 -38.20 3.17
CA GLU A 276 15.92 -37.48 1.92
C GLU A 276 17.26 -36.74 2.04
N GLU A 277 18.01 -36.73 0.94
CA GLU A 277 19.30 -36.03 0.90
C GLU A 277 19.14 -34.52 0.92
N PRO A 278 20.00 -33.80 1.66
CA PRO A 278 19.97 -32.33 1.72
C PRO A 278 20.04 -31.64 0.36
N MET A 279 20.57 -32.31 -0.69
CA MET A 279 20.63 -31.79 -2.06
C MET A 279 19.23 -31.53 -2.63
N GLU A 280 18.26 -32.40 -2.39
CA GLU A 280 16.88 -32.22 -2.86
C GLU A 280 16.21 -30.99 -2.24
N ILE A 281 16.47 -30.76 -0.95
CA ILE A 281 15.99 -29.58 -0.25
C ILE A 281 16.66 -28.31 -0.81
N HIS A 282 17.99 -28.37 -1.01
CA HIS A 282 18.75 -27.27 -1.60
C HIS A 282 18.20 -26.85 -2.99
N LEU A 283 17.99 -27.82 -3.86
CA LEU A 283 17.44 -27.56 -5.20
C LEU A 283 16.01 -27.01 -5.13
N ALA A 284 15.17 -27.53 -4.23
CA ALA A 284 13.81 -27.02 -4.06
C ALA A 284 13.77 -25.56 -3.56
N ILE A 285 14.70 -25.19 -2.66
CA ILE A 285 14.84 -23.81 -2.18
C ILE A 285 15.21 -22.87 -3.35
N LEU A 286 16.24 -23.24 -4.14
CA LEU A 286 16.68 -22.43 -5.27
C LEU A 286 15.59 -22.29 -6.33
N ASP A 287 14.86 -23.36 -6.63
CA ASP A 287 13.72 -23.33 -7.57
C ASP A 287 12.60 -22.41 -7.09
N GLY A 288 12.25 -22.47 -5.80
CA GLY A 288 11.24 -21.61 -5.22
C GLY A 288 11.58 -20.13 -5.26
N VAL A 289 12.83 -19.77 -4.95
CA VAL A 289 13.29 -18.38 -5.04
C VAL A 289 13.38 -17.94 -6.49
N LYS A 290 13.85 -18.81 -7.39
CA LYS A 290 13.92 -18.54 -8.83
C LYS A 290 12.54 -18.23 -9.41
N ASP A 291 11.50 -18.98 -9.06
CA ASP A 291 10.13 -18.75 -9.52
C ASP A 291 9.64 -17.31 -9.17
N ARG A 292 9.99 -16.79 -7.99
CA ARG A 292 9.67 -15.41 -7.59
C ARG A 292 10.59 -14.37 -8.21
N TYR A 293 11.86 -14.70 -8.45
CA TYR A 293 12.87 -13.81 -9.01
C TYR A 293 12.70 -13.57 -10.51
N GLU A 294 12.23 -14.55 -11.26
CA GLU A 294 12.05 -14.42 -12.70
C GLU A 294 11.13 -13.26 -13.07
N THR A 295 11.54 -12.51 -14.09
CA THR A 295 10.75 -11.47 -14.73
C THR A 295 10.51 -11.83 -16.18
N PRO A 296 9.46 -12.65 -16.48
CA PRO A 296 9.31 -13.28 -17.80
C PRO A 296 9.34 -12.30 -18.97
N TYR A 297 8.69 -11.15 -18.81
CA TYR A 297 8.69 -10.13 -19.86
C TYR A 297 10.00 -9.33 -19.90
N PHE A 298 10.49 -8.84 -18.75
CA PHE A 298 11.72 -8.05 -18.71
C PHE A 298 12.96 -8.86 -19.14
N ASP A 299 13.05 -10.12 -18.73
CA ASP A 299 14.17 -10.99 -19.12
C ASP A 299 14.14 -11.27 -20.63
N ASN A 300 12.97 -11.43 -21.23
CA ASN A 300 12.83 -11.55 -22.68
C ASN A 300 13.16 -10.25 -23.41
N LEU A 301 12.75 -9.11 -22.88
CA LEU A 301 13.08 -7.80 -23.44
C LEU A 301 14.60 -7.54 -23.42
N LYS A 302 15.30 -7.91 -22.32
CA LYS A 302 16.77 -7.87 -22.26
C LYS A 302 17.41 -8.73 -23.35
N ARG A 303 16.97 -9.99 -23.49
CA ARG A 303 17.46 -10.90 -24.53
C ARG A 303 17.20 -10.36 -25.95
N TYR A 304 16.02 -9.77 -26.18
CA TYR A 304 15.70 -9.10 -27.43
C TYR A 304 16.65 -7.93 -27.70
N ALA A 305 16.89 -7.07 -26.72
CA ALA A 305 17.77 -5.91 -26.86
C ALA A 305 19.22 -6.29 -27.26
N GLN A 306 19.71 -7.44 -26.78
CA GLN A 306 21.08 -7.94 -27.02
C GLN A 306 21.26 -8.60 -28.39
N ARG A 307 20.17 -8.91 -29.13
CA ARG A 307 20.26 -9.59 -30.42
C ARG A 307 20.51 -8.60 -31.54
N PRO A 308 21.26 -9.00 -32.64
CA PRO A 308 21.48 -8.18 -33.81
C PRO A 308 20.25 -8.21 -34.74
N ILE A 309 19.20 -7.48 -34.37
CA ILE A 309 17.89 -7.51 -35.04
C ILE A 309 17.86 -6.44 -36.15
N GLY A 310 17.44 -6.82 -37.37
CA GLY A 310 17.02 -5.89 -38.39
C GLY A 310 15.57 -5.46 -38.21
N THR A 311 15.31 -4.17 -38.21
CA THR A 311 13.96 -3.62 -38.00
C THR A 311 13.43 -3.01 -39.30
N PHE A 312 12.28 -3.50 -39.78
CA PHE A 312 11.56 -3.02 -40.97
C PHE A 312 10.09 -2.69 -40.60
N HIS A 313 9.87 -2.29 -39.36
CA HIS A 313 8.56 -1.86 -38.85
C HIS A 313 8.50 -0.33 -38.68
N ALA A 314 7.33 0.18 -38.29
CA ALA A 314 7.00 1.60 -38.34
C ALA A 314 7.73 2.50 -37.30
N LEU A 315 8.56 1.94 -36.39
CA LEU A 315 9.22 2.74 -35.36
C LEU A 315 10.64 3.16 -35.76
N PRO A 316 10.89 4.42 -36.17
CA PRO A 316 12.21 4.89 -36.57
C PRO A 316 13.20 5.00 -35.41
N VAL A 317 12.73 5.06 -34.19
CA VAL A 317 13.55 5.12 -32.94
C VAL A 317 14.11 3.75 -32.55
N ALA A 318 13.51 2.67 -33.07
CA ALA A 318 13.90 1.31 -32.74
C ALA A 318 15.37 1.05 -33.03
N ARG A 319 16.07 0.38 -32.10
CA ARG A 319 17.52 0.11 -32.14
C ARG A 319 18.40 1.36 -32.08
N GLY A 320 17.83 2.55 -31.93
CA GLY A 320 18.53 3.81 -31.70
C GLY A 320 19.31 4.37 -32.87
N LYS A 321 19.25 3.75 -34.07
CA LYS A 321 20.07 4.20 -35.22
C LYS A 321 19.73 5.63 -35.64
N SER A 322 18.45 6.03 -35.62
CA SER A 322 18.02 7.40 -35.93
C SER A 322 18.50 8.43 -34.90
N ILE A 323 18.69 8.02 -33.64
CA ILE A 323 19.13 8.87 -32.54
C ILE A 323 20.65 9.04 -32.53
N PHE A 324 21.40 7.92 -32.49
CA PHE A 324 22.87 7.96 -32.33
C PHE A 324 23.63 8.43 -33.56
N LYS A 325 22.99 8.38 -34.74
CA LYS A 325 23.57 8.94 -35.99
C LYS A 325 23.24 10.41 -36.21
N SER A 326 22.25 10.94 -35.45
CA SER A 326 21.87 12.34 -35.59
C SER A 326 22.87 13.28 -34.91
N ASN A 327 23.17 14.39 -35.57
CA ASN A 327 23.92 15.48 -34.94
C ASN A 327 23.03 16.38 -34.06
N TRP A 328 21.69 16.26 -34.18
CA TRP A 328 20.75 17.19 -33.59
C TRP A 328 20.04 16.66 -32.34
N ILE A 329 19.92 15.34 -32.18
CA ILE A 329 19.19 14.69 -31.07
C ILE A 329 20.01 13.57 -30.41
N ARG A 330 21.33 13.53 -30.62
CA ARG A 330 22.22 12.54 -30.01
C ARG A 330 22.26 12.62 -28.51
N ASP A 331 22.14 13.82 -27.97
CA ASP A 331 22.00 14.10 -26.52
C ASP A 331 20.86 13.31 -25.85
N MET A 332 19.74 13.08 -26.55
CA MET A 332 18.67 12.20 -26.07
C MET A 332 19.17 10.77 -25.86
N GLY A 333 19.99 10.25 -26.79
CA GLY A 333 20.59 8.93 -26.66
C GLY A 333 21.60 8.82 -25.52
N GLU A 334 22.39 9.88 -25.33
CA GLU A 334 23.38 9.98 -24.25
C GLU A 334 22.70 10.06 -22.87
N PHE A 335 21.62 10.83 -22.77
CA PHE A 335 20.86 10.99 -21.55
C PHE A 335 20.12 9.69 -21.10
N TYR A 336 19.38 9.06 -22.01
CA TYR A 336 18.59 7.86 -21.69
C TYR A 336 19.40 6.55 -21.75
N GLY A 337 20.52 6.53 -22.44
CA GLY A 337 21.35 5.36 -22.63
C GLY A 337 20.85 4.43 -23.76
N ALA A 338 21.77 3.63 -24.30
CA ALA A 338 21.51 2.80 -25.49
C ALA A 338 20.43 1.74 -25.28
N ASN A 339 20.33 1.18 -24.06
CA ASN A 339 19.42 0.07 -23.78
C ASN A 339 17.95 0.46 -23.94
N LEU A 340 17.56 1.71 -23.67
CA LEU A 340 16.21 2.19 -23.91
C LEU A 340 15.79 1.96 -25.36
N PHE A 341 16.65 2.36 -26.28
CA PHE A 341 16.39 2.29 -27.73
C PHE A 341 16.58 0.87 -28.29
N LEU A 342 17.54 0.11 -27.78
CA LEU A 342 17.74 -1.29 -28.15
C LEU A 342 16.55 -2.17 -27.78
N ALA A 343 15.85 -1.83 -26.70
CA ALA A 343 14.64 -2.51 -26.25
C ALA A 343 13.37 -2.02 -26.95
N GLU A 344 13.42 -0.93 -27.74
CA GLU A 344 12.25 -0.37 -28.42
C GLU A 344 11.89 -1.18 -29.67
N SER A 345 10.60 -1.57 -29.79
CA SER A 345 10.12 -2.39 -30.90
C SER A 345 8.58 -2.30 -31.02
N SER A 346 8.05 -2.49 -32.23
CA SER A 346 6.62 -2.78 -32.43
C SER A 346 6.36 -4.29 -32.67
N ALA A 347 7.38 -5.13 -32.53
CA ALA A 347 7.22 -6.57 -32.70
C ALA A 347 6.53 -7.21 -31.50
N THR A 348 5.62 -8.16 -31.76
CA THR A 348 5.01 -9.06 -30.79
C THR A 348 5.55 -10.49 -30.90
N THR A 349 6.56 -10.68 -31.76
CA THR A 349 7.21 -11.96 -32.08
C THR A 349 8.70 -11.91 -31.70
N GLY A 350 9.41 -12.99 -31.92
CA GLY A 350 10.86 -13.05 -31.68
C GLY A 350 11.25 -13.06 -30.19
N GLY A 351 10.37 -13.54 -29.32
CA GLY A 351 10.54 -13.58 -27.86
C GLY A 351 9.80 -12.48 -27.12
N LEU A 352 9.07 -11.61 -27.82
CA LEU A 352 8.13 -10.64 -27.25
C LEU A 352 6.70 -11.17 -27.35
N ASP A 353 5.76 -10.49 -26.72
CA ASP A 353 4.35 -10.88 -26.61
C ASP A 353 3.44 -9.67 -26.86
N SER A 354 2.17 -9.90 -27.10
CA SER A 354 1.16 -8.83 -27.26
C SER A 354 0.52 -8.50 -25.93
N LEU A 355 0.46 -7.21 -25.57
CA LEU A 355 -0.28 -6.78 -24.39
C LEU A 355 -1.79 -6.95 -24.55
N LEU A 356 -2.29 -6.80 -25.76
CA LEU A 356 -3.73 -6.89 -26.05
C LEU A 356 -4.25 -8.32 -25.99
N GLU A 357 -3.46 -9.28 -26.43
CA GLU A 357 -3.75 -10.71 -26.43
C GLU A 357 -2.54 -11.50 -25.91
N PRO A 358 -2.25 -11.42 -24.61
CA PRO A 358 -1.05 -12.04 -24.06
C PRO A 358 -1.21 -13.57 -24.03
N THR A 359 -0.30 -14.27 -24.71
CA THR A 359 -0.25 -15.74 -24.77
C THR A 359 1.13 -16.29 -24.38
N GLY A 360 2.11 -15.43 -24.24
CA GLY A 360 3.50 -15.74 -23.94
C GLY A 360 3.98 -15.18 -22.61
N ASN A 361 5.09 -14.44 -22.66
CA ASN A 361 5.77 -13.95 -21.46
C ASN A 361 5.02 -12.84 -20.70
N ILE A 362 4.19 -12.04 -21.38
CA ILE A 362 3.30 -11.09 -20.68
C ILE A 362 2.24 -11.87 -19.89
N LYS A 363 1.66 -12.92 -20.48
CA LYS A 363 0.68 -13.75 -19.76
C LYS A 363 1.29 -14.36 -18.51
N VAL A 364 2.50 -14.93 -18.61
CA VAL A 364 3.21 -15.50 -17.46
C VAL A 364 3.52 -14.43 -16.41
N ALA A 365 3.95 -13.23 -16.82
CA ALA A 365 4.19 -12.11 -15.91
C ALA A 365 2.90 -11.67 -15.19
N GLN A 366 1.77 -11.62 -15.90
CA GLN A 366 0.46 -11.32 -15.33
C GLN A 366 0.03 -12.40 -14.32
N ASP A 367 0.23 -13.69 -14.64
CA ASP A 367 -0.12 -14.78 -13.72
C ASP A 367 0.73 -14.73 -12.42
N LYS A 368 2.03 -14.42 -12.55
CA LYS A 368 2.90 -14.17 -11.38
C LYS A 368 2.43 -12.95 -10.57
N ALA A 369 2.02 -11.88 -11.23
CA ALA A 369 1.50 -10.68 -10.54
C ALA A 369 0.15 -10.96 -9.84
N ALA A 370 -0.75 -11.71 -10.45
CA ALA A 370 -2.01 -12.13 -9.82
C ALA A 370 -1.73 -12.90 -8.52
N ARG A 371 -0.80 -13.86 -8.55
CA ARG A 371 -0.38 -14.62 -7.37
C ARG A 371 0.20 -13.72 -6.28
N ALA A 372 1.13 -12.84 -6.63
CA ALA A 372 1.79 -11.93 -5.68
C ALA A 372 0.79 -10.99 -5.01
N LEU A 373 -0.15 -10.43 -5.77
CA LEU A 373 -1.19 -9.51 -5.29
C LEU A 373 -2.41 -10.22 -4.69
N GLY A 374 -2.55 -11.53 -4.90
CA GLY A 374 -3.58 -12.37 -4.27
C GLY A 374 -4.90 -12.44 -5.02
N GLY A 375 -4.90 -12.11 -6.33
CA GLY A 375 -6.04 -12.28 -7.22
C GLY A 375 -6.03 -13.59 -8.00
N ASP A 376 -7.14 -13.86 -8.71
CA ASP A 376 -7.24 -14.99 -9.63
C ASP A 376 -6.58 -14.67 -10.99
N ARG A 377 -6.63 -13.40 -11.38
CA ARG A 377 -6.12 -12.87 -12.64
C ARG A 377 -5.55 -11.47 -12.45
N SER A 378 -4.61 -11.08 -13.31
CA SER A 378 -4.20 -9.68 -13.42
C SER A 378 -4.02 -9.24 -14.87
N PHE A 379 -4.13 -7.92 -15.10
CA PHE A 379 -3.98 -7.30 -16.41
C PHE A 379 -3.08 -6.08 -16.29
N PHE A 380 -1.99 -6.04 -17.06
CA PHE A 380 -1.09 -4.89 -17.08
C PHE A 380 -1.67 -3.77 -17.92
N VAL A 381 -1.63 -2.54 -17.41
CA VAL A 381 -2.16 -1.36 -18.07
C VAL A 381 -1.08 -0.29 -18.14
N THR A 382 -0.82 0.25 -19.34
CA THR A 382 0.26 1.20 -19.59
C THR A 382 -0.16 2.68 -19.58
N ASN A 383 -1.42 2.96 -19.33
CA ASN A 383 -1.98 4.33 -19.28
C ASN A 383 -2.51 4.75 -17.90
N GLY A 384 -1.96 4.15 -16.84
CA GLY A 384 -2.30 4.44 -15.45
C GLY A 384 -3.67 3.92 -15.02
N THR A 385 -3.94 3.99 -13.74
CA THR A 385 -5.19 3.54 -13.13
C THR A 385 -6.41 4.28 -13.66
N SER A 386 -6.25 5.50 -14.18
CA SER A 386 -7.33 6.19 -14.90
C SER A 386 -7.88 5.39 -16.08
N THR A 387 -7.02 4.62 -16.76
CA THR A 387 -7.43 3.71 -17.83
C THR A 387 -7.95 2.40 -17.27
N SER A 388 -7.30 1.85 -16.25
CA SER A 388 -7.77 0.65 -15.54
C SER A 388 -9.21 0.79 -15.06
N ASN A 389 -9.56 1.92 -14.44
CA ASN A 389 -10.91 2.22 -13.99
C ASN A 389 -11.93 2.24 -15.14
N LYS A 390 -11.58 2.89 -16.27
CA LYS A 390 -12.46 2.94 -17.44
C LYS A 390 -12.67 1.57 -18.08
N ILE A 391 -11.63 0.74 -18.12
CA ILE A 391 -11.73 -0.65 -18.61
C ILE A 391 -12.75 -1.42 -17.78
N VAL A 392 -12.64 -1.36 -16.45
CA VAL A 392 -13.56 -2.06 -15.54
C VAL A 392 -14.99 -1.55 -15.70
N HIS A 393 -15.20 -0.23 -15.75
CA HIS A 393 -16.53 0.33 -15.96
C HIS A 393 -17.14 -0.14 -17.28
N GLN A 394 -16.41 -0.05 -18.39
CA GLN A 394 -16.94 -0.44 -19.70
C GLN A 394 -17.17 -1.96 -19.79
N ALA A 395 -16.34 -2.77 -19.14
CA ALA A 395 -16.48 -4.21 -19.14
C ALA A 395 -17.71 -4.72 -18.39
N LEU A 396 -18.08 -4.05 -17.31
CA LEU A 396 -19.09 -4.52 -16.35
C LEU A 396 -20.46 -3.85 -16.48
N LEU A 397 -20.52 -2.67 -17.12
CA LEU A 397 -21.68 -1.80 -17.10
C LEU A 397 -22.26 -1.61 -18.50
N LYS A 398 -23.57 -1.44 -18.55
CA LYS A 398 -24.33 -1.04 -19.73
C LYS A 398 -25.24 0.14 -19.42
N PRO A 399 -25.75 0.85 -20.45
CA PRO A 399 -26.72 1.91 -20.24
C PRO A 399 -27.92 1.45 -19.41
N GLY A 400 -28.29 2.25 -18.39
CA GLY A 400 -29.38 1.97 -17.46
C GLY A 400 -28.99 1.20 -16.21
N ASP A 401 -27.78 0.63 -16.10
CA ASP A 401 -27.28 0.08 -14.84
C ASP A 401 -27.04 1.19 -13.81
N ILE A 402 -27.29 0.89 -12.53
CA ILE A 402 -27.03 1.82 -11.42
C ILE A 402 -25.69 1.46 -10.77
N VAL A 403 -24.88 2.50 -10.52
CA VAL A 403 -23.60 2.37 -9.85
C VAL A 403 -23.61 3.20 -8.57
N LEU A 404 -23.46 2.53 -7.43
CA LEU A 404 -23.23 3.20 -6.17
C LEU A 404 -21.75 3.67 -6.14
N ILE A 405 -21.53 4.93 -5.85
CA ILE A 405 -20.21 5.51 -5.99
C ILE A 405 -19.97 6.65 -5.01
N ASP A 406 -18.78 6.65 -4.42
CA ASP A 406 -18.26 7.78 -3.65
C ASP A 406 -18.07 8.99 -4.57
N ARG A 407 -18.68 10.13 -4.23
CA ARG A 407 -18.50 11.36 -4.99
C ARG A 407 -17.05 11.85 -4.99
N ASP A 408 -16.32 11.63 -3.90
CA ASP A 408 -14.90 12.01 -3.74
C ASP A 408 -13.92 11.05 -4.44
N CYS A 409 -14.42 10.14 -5.27
CA CYS A 409 -13.57 9.24 -6.05
C CYS A 409 -12.78 9.96 -7.15
N HIS A 410 -11.75 9.30 -7.66
CA HIS A 410 -10.94 9.85 -8.75
C HIS A 410 -11.77 10.12 -10.01
N LYS A 411 -11.50 11.25 -10.69
CA LYS A 411 -12.24 11.69 -11.89
C LYS A 411 -12.42 10.63 -12.98
N SER A 412 -11.53 9.64 -13.07
CA SER A 412 -11.64 8.56 -14.08
C SER A 412 -12.91 7.72 -13.93
N HIS A 413 -13.42 7.60 -12.70
CA HIS A 413 -14.68 6.89 -12.46
C HIS A 413 -15.87 7.66 -13.05
N HIS A 414 -15.96 8.96 -12.80
CA HIS A 414 -17.04 9.80 -13.37
C HIS A 414 -17.06 9.74 -14.89
N TYR A 415 -15.88 9.91 -15.54
CA TYR A 415 -15.80 9.77 -17.00
C TYR A 415 -16.04 8.34 -17.48
N GLY A 416 -15.63 7.32 -16.70
CA GLY A 416 -15.95 5.92 -16.99
C GLY A 416 -17.47 5.67 -17.03
N LEU A 417 -18.23 6.25 -16.11
CA LEU A 417 -19.69 6.19 -16.08
C LEU A 417 -20.34 6.93 -17.26
N VAL A 418 -19.81 8.10 -17.63
CA VAL A 418 -20.28 8.81 -18.84
C VAL A 418 -20.09 7.94 -20.07
N LEU A 419 -18.94 7.29 -20.22
CA LEU A 419 -18.65 6.41 -21.38
C LEU A 419 -19.54 5.16 -21.39
N ALA A 420 -19.70 4.50 -20.24
CA ALA A 420 -20.54 3.30 -20.12
C ALA A 420 -22.05 3.60 -20.22
N GLY A 421 -22.48 4.84 -19.94
CA GLY A 421 -23.90 5.22 -19.91
C GLY A 421 -24.65 4.74 -18.69
N ALA A 422 -23.94 4.33 -17.64
CA ALA A 422 -24.53 3.92 -16.37
C ALA A 422 -24.96 5.15 -15.55
N GLN A 423 -25.92 4.94 -14.67
CA GLN A 423 -26.49 5.97 -13.80
C GLN A 423 -25.76 5.96 -12.46
N PRO A 424 -24.99 7.01 -12.11
CA PRO A 424 -24.41 7.12 -10.78
C PRO A 424 -25.50 7.39 -9.73
N LEU A 425 -25.42 6.66 -8.63
CA LEU A 425 -26.03 6.97 -7.36
C LEU A 425 -24.91 7.43 -6.43
N TYR A 426 -24.70 8.74 -6.34
CA TYR A 426 -23.66 9.34 -5.54
C TYR A 426 -23.97 9.24 -4.06
N ILE A 427 -22.96 8.87 -3.28
CA ILE A 427 -23.01 8.79 -1.82
C ILE A 427 -21.87 9.64 -1.29
N ASP A 428 -22.15 10.46 -0.27
CA ASP A 428 -21.13 11.34 0.31
C ASP A 428 -20.34 10.62 1.41
N ALA A 429 -19.01 10.83 1.39
CA ALA A 429 -18.12 10.47 2.48
C ALA A 429 -18.35 11.39 3.70
N PHE A 430 -17.97 10.96 4.90
CA PHE A 430 -18.09 11.80 6.08
C PHE A 430 -17.19 13.05 5.96
N PRO A 431 -17.69 14.24 6.37
CA PRO A 431 -16.93 15.48 6.24
C PRO A 431 -15.89 15.64 7.36
N LEU A 432 -14.73 16.17 7.00
CA LEU A 432 -13.69 16.67 7.90
C LEU A 432 -13.59 18.18 7.69
N THR A 433 -14.62 18.90 8.08
CA THR A 433 -14.83 20.32 7.76
C THR A 433 -13.64 21.17 8.20
N GLN A 434 -13.07 20.93 9.40
CA GLN A 434 -11.92 21.63 9.93
C GLN A 434 -10.66 21.56 9.03
N TYR A 435 -10.58 20.58 8.14
CA TYR A 435 -9.48 20.40 7.19
C TYR A 435 -9.89 20.66 5.74
N SER A 436 -11.15 21.07 5.50
CA SER A 436 -11.70 21.25 4.15
C SER A 436 -11.53 20.01 3.25
N MET A 437 -11.80 18.83 3.80
CA MET A 437 -11.70 17.55 3.08
C MET A 437 -12.79 16.58 3.51
N TYR A 438 -13.12 15.63 2.65
CA TYR A 438 -13.93 14.47 3.02
C TYR A 438 -13.04 13.34 3.51
N GLY A 439 -13.57 12.47 4.38
CA GLY A 439 -12.89 11.27 4.84
C GLY A 439 -13.11 10.11 3.88
N SER A 440 -13.95 9.16 4.26
CA SER A 440 -14.26 7.98 3.44
C SER A 440 -15.76 7.65 3.52
N LEU A 441 -16.24 6.81 2.60
CA LEU A 441 -17.64 6.43 2.52
C LEU A 441 -17.96 5.35 3.56
N ALA A 442 -18.82 5.68 4.53
CA ALA A 442 -19.23 4.77 5.59
C ALA A 442 -20.22 3.69 5.10
N ILE A 443 -20.27 2.56 5.81
CA ILE A 443 -21.14 1.41 5.48
C ILE A 443 -22.62 1.78 5.57
N LYS A 444 -23.01 2.56 6.56
CA LYS A 444 -24.41 2.92 6.83
C LYS A 444 -25.08 3.65 5.65
N PRO A 445 -24.51 4.69 5.03
CA PRO A 445 -25.04 5.29 3.79
C PRO A 445 -25.12 4.31 2.62
N ILE A 446 -24.15 3.42 2.45
CA ILE A 446 -24.17 2.40 1.39
C ILE A 446 -25.34 1.43 1.58
N LYS A 447 -25.53 0.94 2.81
CA LYS A 447 -26.67 0.08 3.17
C LYS A 447 -28.00 0.78 2.91
N SER A 448 -28.10 2.06 3.31
CA SER A 448 -29.30 2.88 3.08
C SER A 448 -29.65 2.93 1.59
N ALA A 449 -28.66 3.23 0.74
CA ALA A 449 -28.87 3.28 -0.71
C ALA A 449 -29.32 1.93 -1.29
N LEU A 450 -28.68 0.82 -0.90
CA LEU A 450 -29.06 -0.52 -1.37
C LEU A 450 -30.47 -0.93 -0.90
N LEU A 451 -30.83 -0.64 0.35
CA LEU A 451 -32.14 -0.92 0.90
C LEU A 451 -33.25 -0.07 0.23
N GLN A 452 -32.97 1.20 -0.08
CA GLN A 452 -33.89 2.06 -0.82
C GLN A 452 -34.10 1.54 -2.25
N LEU A 453 -33.03 1.17 -2.96
CA LEU A 453 -33.14 0.53 -4.28
C LEU A 453 -33.97 -0.76 -4.22
N LYS A 454 -33.80 -1.55 -3.16
CA LYS A 454 -34.58 -2.77 -2.93
C LYS A 454 -36.09 -2.47 -2.71
N ALA A 455 -36.38 -1.46 -1.88
CA ALA A 455 -37.73 -1.02 -1.59
C ALA A 455 -38.47 -0.47 -2.81
N GLU A 456 -37.76 0.09 -3.79
CA GLU A 456 -38.27 0.61 -5.05
C GLU A 456 -38.23 -0.40 -6.21
N GLY A 457 -37.81 -1.65 -5.95
CA GLY A 457 -37.73 -2.68 -6.98
C GLY A 457 -36.64 -2.46 -8.02
N LYS A 458 -35.64 -1.66 -7.72
CA LYS A 458 -34.52 -1.29 -8.61
C LYS A 458 -33.21 -2.05 -8.31
N LEU A 459 -33.21 -2.95 -7.31
CA LEU A 459 -31.98 -3.59 -6.82
C LEU A 459 -31.25 -4.39 -7.92
N ASP A 460 -31.99 -4.96 -8.86
CA ASP A 460 -31.40 -5.72 -9.98
C ASP A 460 -30.59 -4.84 -10.95
N ARG A 461 -30.86 -3.54 -10.98
CA ARG A 461 -30.10 -2.55 -11.76
C ARG A 461 -28.82 -2.12 -11.05
N ALA A 462 -28.70 -2.29 -9.74
CA ALA A 462 -27.48 -2.00 -8.97
C ALA A 462 -26.42 -3.04 -9.31
N LYS A 463 -25.45 -2.69 -10.16
CA LYS A 463 -24.45 -3.63 -10.69
C LYS A 463 -23.11 -3.52 -9.99
N LEU A 464 -22.71 -2.31 -9.63
CA LEU A 464 -21.35 -2.03 -9.18
C LEU A 464 -21.39 -1.07 -7.98
N LEU A 465 -20.55 -1.36 -6.97
CA LEU A 465 -20.17 -0.43 -5.91
C LEU A 465 -18.70 -0.04 -6.13
N VAL A 466 -18.43 1.27 -6.26
CA VAL A 466 -17.11 1.83 -6.48
C VAL A 466 -16.65 2.57 -5.24
N LEU A 467 -15.52 2.16 -4.67
CA LEU A 467 -14.94 2.74 -3.46
C LEU A 467 -13.43 2.94 -3.64
N THR A 468 -12.90 3.99 -3.00
CA THR A 468 -11.46 4.25 -2.95
C THR A 468 -10.87 3.71 -1.64
N ASN A 469 -9.83 2.88 -1.72
CA ASN A 469 -9.11 2.30 -0.59
C ASN A 469 -7.59 2.21 -0.88
N CYS A 470 -6.66 2.87 -0.13
CA CYS A 470 -7.02 3.93 0.82
C CYS A 470 -7.35 5.23 0.09
N THR A 471 -8.07 6.12 0.76
CA THR A 471 -8.31 7.47 0.22
C THR A 471 -6.99 8.23 0.12
N PHE A 472 -7.00 9.36 -0.57
CA PHE A 472 -5.79 10.17 -0.74
C PHE A 472 -5.18 10.58 0.62
N ASP A 473 -6.02 10.85 1.61
CA ASP A 473 -5.61 11.29 2.96
C ASP A 473 -5.34 10.12 3.94
N GLY A 474 -5.48 8.88 3.46
CA GLY A 474 -5.05 7.70 4.19
C GLY A 474 -6.15 6.93 4.92
N HIS A 475 -7.44 7.22 4.69
CA HIS A 475 -8.52 6.42 5.27
C HIS A 475 -8.56 5.03 4.62
N VAL A 476 -8.43 4.01 5.45
CA VAL A 476 -8.45 2.59 5.06
C VAL A 476 -9.74 1.95 5.53
N ALA A 477 -10.59 1.55 4.59
CA ALA A 477 -11.88 0.92 4.87
C ALA A 477 -11.73 -0.49 5.45
N ASN A 478 -12.71 -0.94 6.22
CA ASN A 478 -12.89 -2.36 6.51
C ASN A 478 -13.54 -3.05 5.32
N VAL A 479 -12.74 -3.33 4.29
CA VAL A 479 -13.18 -3.88 3.01
C VAL A 479 -14.01 -5.14 3.18
N LYS A 480 -13.54 -6.08 4.03
CA LYS A 480 -14.24 -7.33 4.30
C LYS A 480 -15.65 -7.08 4.87
N ARG A 481 -15.76 -6.23 5.88
CA ARG A 481 -17.05 -5.91 6.52
C ARG A 481 -17.98 -5.20 5.54
N THR A 482 -17.47 -4.20 4.80
CA THR A 482 -18.24 -3.47 3.79
C THR A 482 -18.83 -4.43 2.76
N MET A 483 -18.02 -5.34 2.22
CA MET A 483 -18.51 -6.32 1.24
C MET A 483 -19.53 -7.28 1.85
N LEU A 484 -19.28 -7.82 3.06
CA LEU A 484 -20.21 -8.75 3.71
C LEU A 484 -21.59 -8.10 3.92
N GLU A 485 -21.65 -6.89 4.45
CA GLU A 485 -22.93 -6.20 4.72
C GLU A 485 -23.68 -5.84 3.41
N CYS A 486 -22.95 -5.49 2.35
CA CYS A 486 -23.54 -5.26 1.02
C CYS A 486 -24.07 -6.57 0.40
N LEU A 487 -23.30 -7.66 0.50
CA LEU A 487 -23.68 -8.99 -0.03
C LEU A 487 -24.88 -9.60 0.70
N ALA A 488 -25.12 -9.20 1.95
CA ALA A 488 -26.33 -9.58 2.68
C ALA A 488 -27.61 -8.98 2.05
N ILE A 489 -27.51 -7.84 1.38
CA ILE A 489 -28.62 -7.16 0.71
C ILE A 489 -28.71 -7.59 -0.75
N LYS A 490 -27.56 -7.66 -1.45
CA LYS A 490 -27.41 -8.04 -2.86
C LYS A 490 -26.24 -9.03 -3.01
N PRO A 491 -26.53 -10.34 -3.01
CA PRO A 491 -25.53 -11.41 -2.97
C PRO A 491 -24.58 -11.48 -4.17
N ASP A 492 -24.94 -10.88 -5.30
CA ASP A 492 -24.20 -10.84 -6.56
C ASP A 492 -23.64 -9.47 -6.91
N LEU A 493 -23.60 -8.53 -5.94
CA LEU A 493 -23.04 -7.19 -6.15
C LEU A 493 -21.57 -7.29 -6.52
N VAL A 494 -21.18 -6.56 -7.57
CA VAL A 494 -19.78 -6.44 -7.98
C VAL A 494 -19.13 -5.26 -7.26
N PHE A 495 -17.87 -5.42 -6.86
CA PHE A 495 -17.09 -4.38 -6.19
C PHE A 495 -15.90 -3.96 -7.05
N LEU A 496 -15.70 -2.65 -7.19
CA LEU A 496 -14.49 -2.04 -7.72
C LEU A 496 -13.85 -1.22 -6.60
N TRP A 497 -12.68 -1.66 -6.17
CA TRP A 497 -11.85 -0.96 -5.21
C TRP A 497 -10.71 -0.26 -5.95
N ASP A 498 -10.72 1.08 -5.93
CA ASP A 498 -9.61 1.88 -6.42
C ASP A 498 -8.53 1.93 -5.34
N GLU A 499 -7.55 1.03 -5.45
CA GLU A 499 -6.38 0.92 -4.56
C GLU A 499 -5.13 1.56 -5.20
N ALA A 500 -5.33 2.57 -6.06
CA ALA A 500 -4.23 3.24 -6.78
C ALA A 500 -3.10 3.76 -5.88
N TRP A 501 -3.36 3.94 -4.60
CA TRP A 501 -2.38 4.38 -3.61
C TRP A 501 -2.02 3.32 -2.59
N PHE A 502 -2.56 2.10 -2.68
CA PHE A 502 -2.54 1.14 -1.58
C PHE A 502 -1.94 -0.23 -1.94
N GLY A 503 -1.50 -0.46 -3.17
CA GLY A 503 -0.94 -1.74 -3.63
C GLY A 503 0.22 -2.27 -2.76
N PHE A 504 1.02 -1.38 -2.14
CA PHE A 504 2.07 -1.79 -1.19
C PHE A 504 1.52 -2.50 0.05
N ALA A 505 0.26 -2.24 0.43
CA ALA A 505 -0.36 -2.80 1.63
C ALA A 505 -0.45 -4.34 1.60
N ARG A 506 -0.50 -4.92 0.40
CA ARG A 506 -0.45 -6.37 0.20
C ARG A 506 0.76 -7.01 0.87
N PHE A 507 1.89 -6.32 0.93
CA PHE A 507 3.16 -6.81 1.47
C PHE A 507 3.36 -6.49 2.96
N SER A 508 2.37 -5.85 3.59
CA SER A 508 2.34 -5.61 5.04
C SER A 508 1.43 -6.63 5.74
N PRO A 509 1.89 -7.34 6.78
CA PRO A 509 1.04 -8.25 7.55
C PRO A 509 -0.09 -7.54 8.29
N PHE A 510 0.06 -6.23 8.52
CA PHE A 510 -0.94 -5.39 9.17
C PHE A 510 -2.02 -4.93 8.18
N LEU A 511 -1.60 -4.33 7.07
CA LEU A 511 -2.50 -3.67 6.11
C LEU A 511 -3.14 -4.64 5.10
N ARG A 512 -2.49 -5.76 4.81
CA ARG A 512 -2.96 -6.78 3.84
C ARG A 512 -4.42 -7.21 4.06
N ARG A 513 -4.85 -7.33 5.29
CA ARG A 513 -6.22 -7.73 5.65
C ARG A 513 -7.28 -6.68 5.29
N ARG A 514 -6.84 -5.48 4.95
CA ARG A 514 -7.68 -4.36 4.53
C ARG A 514 -7.64 -4.11 3.01
N THR A 515 -6.89 -4.91 2.24
CA THR A 515 -6.89 -4.84 0.77
C THR A 515 -8.09 -5.58 0.18
N ALA A 516 -8.50 -5.21 -1.02
CA ALA A 516 -9.63 -5.82 -1.72
C ALA A 516 -9.40 -7.32 -1.97
N MET A 517 -8.22 -7.71 -2.44
CA MET A 517 -7.89 -9.12 -2.68
C MET A 517 -7.76 -9.90 -1.38
N GLY A 518 -7.21 -9.30 -0.32
CA GLY A 518 -7.14 -9.91 1.01
C GLY A 518 -8.54 -10.18 1.58
N ALA A 519 -9.45 -9.24 1.44
CA ALA A 519 -10.84 -9.38 1.88
C ALA A 519 -11.61 -10.39 1.03
N ALA A 520 -11.42 -10.40 -0.31
CA ALA A 520 -12.06 -11.37 -1.20
C ALA A 520 -11.68 -12.82 -0.85
N ALA A 521 -10.39 -13.07 -0.60
CA ALA A 521 -9.90 -14.37 -0.16
C ALA A 521 -10.52 -14.78 1.18
N ALA A 522 -10.54 -13.86 2.17
CA ALA A 522 -11.12 -14.12 3.49
C ALA A 522 -12.64 -14.38 3.44
N ILE A 523 -13.38 -13.70 2.56
CA ILE A 523 -14.82 -13.94 2.37
C ILE A 523 -15.06 -15.30 1.71
N ARG A 524 -14.28 -15.66 0.69
CA ARG A 524 -14.39 -16.99 0.06
C ARG A 524 -14.14 -18.14 1.04
N GLU A 525 -13.18 -17.96 1.94
CA GLU A 525 -12.91 -18.92 3.02
C GLU A 525 -14.08 -18.97 4.00
N LEU A 526 -14.56 -17.80 4.46
CA LEU A 526 -15.67 -17.68 5.39
C LEU A 526 -16.95 -18.33 4.86
N MET A 527 -17.27 -18.17 3.58
CA MET A 527 -18.48 -18.78 2.96
C MET A 527 -18.42 -20.33 2.94
N ARG A 528 -17.23 -20.92 3.07
CA ARG A 528 -17.04 -22.37 3.15
C ARG A 528 -16.98 -22.90 4.58
N ASP A 529 -16.90 -21.98 5.58
CA ASP A 529 -16.76 -22.34 6.98
C ASP A 529 -18.10 -22.86 7.56
N PRO A 530 -18.17 -24.11 8.07
CA PRO A 530 -19.37 -24.65 8.70
C PRO A 530 -19.83 -23.84 9.92
N GLU A 531 -18.92 -23.24 10.67
CA GLU A 531 -19.28 -22.43 11.84
C GLU A 531 -19.93 -21.12 11.42
N TYR A 532 -19.47 -20.51 10.33
CA TYR A 532 -20.15 -19.36 9.76
C TYR A 532 -21.57 -19.70 9.31
N LYS A 533 -21.79 -20.86 8.68
CA LYS A 533 -23.11 -21.31 8.26
C LYS A 533 -24.07 -21.46 9.44
N LYS A 534 -23.60 -22.03 10.55
CA LYS A 534 -24.40 -22.11 11.80
C LYS A 534 -24.73 -20.70 12.34
N ARG A 535 -23.75 -19.80 12.34
CA ARG A 535 -23.94 -18.40 12.76
C ARG A 535 -24.97 -17.69 11.88
N TYR A 536 -24.91 -17.91 10.56
CA TYR A 536 -25.87 -17.35 9.61
C TYR A 536 -27.30 -17.86 9.85
N GLU A 537 -27.50 -19.17 10.06
CA GLU A 537 -28.82 -19.74 10.36
C GLU A 537 -29.39 -19.20 11.69
N ALA A 538 -28.59 -19.03 12.71
CA ALA A 538 -28.99 -18.36 13.95
C ALA A 538 -29.39 -16.89 13.70
N PHE A 539 -28.61 -16.16 12.94
CA PHE A 539 -28.92 -14.79 12.54
C PHE A 539 -30.25 -14.71 11.79
N LYS A 540 -30.47 -15.55 10.78
CA LYS A 540 -31.71 -15.64 10.00
C LYS A 540 -32.91 -15.96 10.86
N ALA A 541 -32.76 -16.90 11.82
CA ALA A 541 -33.83 -17.24 12.76
C ALA A 541 -34.21 -16.06 13.68
N SER A 542 -33.23 -15.23 14.07
CA SER A 542 -33.45 -14.08 14.96
C SER A 542 -34.01 -12.85 14.25
N THR A 543 -33.70 -12.68 12.97
CA THR A 543 -34.07 -11.47 12.20
C THR A 543 -35.30 -11.67 11.31
N GLY A 544 -35.67 -12.94 10.98
CA GLY A 544 -36.77 -13.25 10.07
C GLY A 544 -36.52 -12.69 8.66
N THR A 545 -37.64 -12.37 7.98
CA THR A 545 -37.55 -11.71 6.66
C THR A 545 -37.28 -10.23 6.87
N LEU A 546 -36.14 -9.76 6.35
CA LEU A 546 -35.70 -8.38 6.45
C LEU A 546 -36.60 -7.47 5.60
N ASP A 547 -37.38 -6.60 6.25
CA ASP A 547 -38.09 -5.53 5.57
C ASP A 547 -37.10 -4.43 5.17
N PRO A 548 -36.91 -4.12 3.89
CA PRO A 548 -35.97 -3.09 3.45
C PRO A 548 -36.22 -1.70 4.07
N LYS A 549 -37.38 -1.47 4.62
CA LYS A 549 -37.79 -0.20 5.25
C LYS A 549 -37.52 -0.17 6.75
N ASP A 550 -37.10 -1.29 7.36
CA ASP A 550 -36.81 -1.32 8.80
C ASP A 550 -35.49 -0.56 9.09
N PRO A 551 -35.54 0.57 9.84
CA PRO A 551 -34.36 1.37 10.16
C PRO A 551 -33.33 0.61 10.98
N LYS A 552 -33.71 -0.46 11.70
CA LYS A 552 -32.77 -1.30 12.47
C LYS A 552 -31.70 -1.94 11.59
N LEU A 553 -32.00 -2.20 10.30
CA LEU A 553 -31.03 -2.77 9.37
C LEU A 553 -29.80 -1.88 9.14
N LEU A 554 -29.94 -0.58 9.35
CA LEU A 554 -28.82 0.36 9.17
C LEU A 554 -27.77 0.23 10.30
N ASP A 555 -28.20 -0.09 11.52
CA ASP A 555 -27.33 -0.11 12.69
C ASP A 555 -26.83 -1.52 13.05
N MET A 556 -27.51 -2.57 12.58
CA MET A 556 -27.07 -3.94 12.82
C MET A 556 -26.07 -4.42 11.77
N GLU A 557 -25.14 -5.29 12.18
CA GLU A 557 -24.26 -6.01 11.26
C GLU A 557 -25.07 -7.06 10.49
N LEU A 558 -25.09 -6.97 9.17
CA LEU A 558 -25.79 -7.90 8.30
C LEU A 558 -24.88 -9.05 7.88
N LEU A 559 -25.38 -10.27 7.96
CA LEU A 559 -24.67 -11.47 7.52
C LEU A 559 -25.24 -11.97 6.19
N PRO A 560 -24.42 -12.17 5.15
CA PRO A 560 -24.86 -12.70 3.88
C PRO A 560 -25.08 -14.22 3.93
N ASP A 561 -26.01 -14.69 3.09
CA ASP A 561 -26.31 -16.11 2.89
C ASP A 561 -25.13 -16.82 2.21
N PRO A 562 -24.43 -17.75 2.90
CA PRO A 562 -23.21 -18.37 2.36
C PRO A 562 -23.47 -19.20 1.09
N ASP A 563 -24.69 -19.68 0.88
CA ASP A 563 -25.06 -20.49 -0.28
C ASP A 563 -25.42 -19.61 -1.52
N LYS A 564 -25.65 -18.29 -1.34
CA LYS A 564 -26.01 -17.35 -2.41
C LYS A 564 -24.92 -16.38 -2.81
N VAL A 565 -23.95 -16.11 -1.93
CA VAL A 565 -22.89 -15.14 -2.16
C VAL A 565 -22.07 -15.49 -3.38
N ARG A 566 -21.87 -14.47 -4.22
CA ARG A 566 -20.90 -14.50 -5.33
C ARG A 566 -19.83 -13.45 -5.07
N VAL A 567 -18.60 -13.88 -4.83
CA VAL A 567 -17.47 -12.95 -4.61
C VAL A 567 -16.98 -12.47 -5.96
N ARG A 568 -17.23 -11.19 -6.26
CA ARG A 568 -16.91 -10.54 -7.53
C ARG A 568 -16.22 -9.22 -7.28
N VAL A 569 -14.89 -9.23 -7.23
CA VAL A 569 -14.05 -8.11 -6.81
C VAL A 569 -13.04 -7.75 -7.87
N TYR A 570 -12.97 -6.48 -8.19
CA TYR A 570 -11.98 -5.86 -9.06
C TYR A 570 -11.19 -4.84 -8.25
N GLU A 571 -9.89 -4.86 -8.38
CA GLU A 571 -8.95 -3.94 -7.74
C GLU A 571 -8.12 -3.25 -8.80
N THR A 572 -7.94 -1.94 -8.69
CA THR A 572 -7.10 -1.18 -9.62
C THR A 572 -5.97 -0.50 -8.86
N GLU A 573 -4.74 -0.77 -9.28
CA GLU A 573 -3.53 -0.28 -8.63
C GLU A 573 -2.67 0.58 -9.56
N SER A 574 -2.08 1.65 -9.02
CA SER A 574 -0.97 2.36 -9.66
C SER A 574 0.35 1.81 -9.17
N VAL A 575 0.93 0.88 -9.89
CA VAL A 575 2.22 0.27 -9.54
C VAL A 575 3.32 1.32 -9.42
N HIS A 576 3.24 2.38 -10.23
CA HIS A 576 4.18 3.52 -10.20
C HIS A 576 4.03 4.46 -8.99
N LYS A 577 2.96 4.33 -8.18
CA LYS A 577 2.75 5.15 -6.99
C LYS A 577 3.11 4.43 -5.69
N SER A 578 2.94 3.12 -5.68
CA SER A 578 3.11 2.28 -4.49
C SER A 578 4.27 1.30 -4.57
N MET A 579 4.82 1.08 -5.77
CA MET A 579 5.92 0.17 -6.08
C MET A 579 6.88 0.81 -7.10
N SER A 580 7.98 0.14 -7.45
CA SER A 580 9.05 0.70 -8.29
C SER A 580 8.82 0.54 -9.81
N ALA A 581 7.60 0.81 -10.31
CA ALA A 581 7.36 0.85 -11.74
C ALA A 581 7.56 2.25 -12.34
N LEU A 582 7.80 2.32 -13.64
CA LEU A 582 7.80 3.58 -14.37
C LEU A 582 6.41 4.21 -14.35
N ARG A 583 6.37 5.54 -14.43
CA ARG A 583 5.12 6.32 -14.41
C ARG A 583 4.15 5.81 -15.48
N GLN A 584 2.85 5.75 -15.15
CA GLN A 584 1.74 5.15 -15.90
C GLN A 584 1.60 3.61 -15.76
N GLY A 585 2.54 2.90 -15.16
CA GLY A 585 2.38 1.48 -14.87
C GLY A 585 1.22 1.25 -13.89
N SER A 586 0.24 0.45 -14.30
CA SER A 586 -0.94 0.09 -13.51
C SER A 586 -1.31 -1.38 -13.72
N ILE A 587 -2.05 -1.94 -12.76
CA ILE A 587 -2.56 -3.31 -12.82
C ILE A 587 -4.05 -3.29 -12.45
N ILE A 588 -4.83 -4.11 -13.15
CA ILE A 588 -6.15 -4.53 -12.70
C ILE A 588 -5.99 -5.93 -12.12
N VAL A 589 -6.37 -6.14 -10.88
CA VAL A 589 -6.38 -7.45 -10.21
C VAL A 589 -7.82 -7.89 -10.02
N VAL A 590 -8.11 -9.16 -10.31
CA VAL A 590 -9.47 -9.69 -10.34
C VAL A 590 -9.59 -10.91 -9.45
N ALA A 591 -10.61 -10.90 -8.58
CA ALA A 591 -11.09 -12.05 -7.83
C ALA A 591 -12.60 -12.19 -8.07
N ASP A 592 -12.99 -12.72 -9.24
CA ASP A 592 -14.39 -12.83 -9.67
C ASP A 592 -14.76 -14.28 -10.01
N GLN A 593 -15.66 -14.88 -9.22
CA GLN A 593 -16.16 -16.23 -9.44
C GLN A 593 -16.94 -16.40 -10.75
N ASP A 594 -17.45 -15.30 -11.29
CA ASP A 594 -18.25 -15.26 -12.52
C ASP A 594 -17.53 -14.53 -13.67
N PHE A 595 -16.20 -14.38 -13.60
CA PHE A 595 -15.43 -13.66 -14.63
C PHE A 595 -15.68 -14.18 -16.05
N HIS A 596 -15.93 -15.48 -16.21
CA HIS A 596 -16.25 -16.09 -17.49
C HIS A 596 -17.45 -15.46 -18.19
N THR A 597 -18.40 -14.87 -17.42
CA THR A 597 -19.59 -14.20 -17.97
C THR A 597 -19.29 -12.83 -18.55
N VAL A 598 -18.18 -12.21 -18.15
CA VAL A 598 -17.76 -10.87 -18.57
C VAL A 598 -16.42 -10.85 -19.31
N GLU A 599 -15.83 -12.01 -19.57
CA GLU A 599 -14.50 -12.11 -20.18
C GLU A 599 -14.47 -11.47 -21.57
N ALA A 600 -15.49 -11.67 -22.38
CA ALA A 600 -15.58 -11.09 -23.71
C ALA A 600 -15.70 -9.56 -23.66
N SER A 601 -16.62 -9.02 -22.84
CA SER A 601 -16.76 -7.57 -22.66
C SER A 601 -15.54 -6.94 -22.02
N PHE A 602 -14.83 -7.68 -21.14
CA PHE A 602 -13.59 -7.21 -20.56
C PHE A 602 -12.47 -7.07 -21.60
N LYS A 603 -12.32 -8.05 -22.49
CA LYS A 603 -11.40 -7.98 -23.62
C LYS A 603 -11.71 -6.80 -24.52
N GLU A 604 -12.96 -6.60 -24.93
CA GLU A 604 -13.37 -5.46 -25.74
C GLU A 604 -13.09 -4.11 -25.06
N ALA A 605 -13.38 -3.99 -23.77
CA ALA A 605 -13.04 -2.78 -23.01
C ALA A 605 -11.53 -2.55 -22.95
N PHE A 606 -10.75 -3.62 -22.78
CA PHE A 606 -9.30 -3.54 -22.76
C PHE A 606 -8.76 -3.06 -24.10
N PHE A 607 -9.24 -3.62 -25.22
CA PHE A 607 -8.92 -3.16 -26.57
C PHE A 607 -9.28 -1.69 -26.80
N THR A 608 -10.48 -1.28 -26.35
CA THR A 608 -10.98 0.09 -26.54
C THR A 608 -10.08 1.13 -25.88
N HIS A 609 -9.48 0.82 -24.72
CA HIS A 609 -8.72 1.77 -23.92
C HIS A 609 -7.20 1.59 -24.00
N THR A 610 -6.71 0.59 -24.71
CA THR A 610 -5.28 0.28 -24.78
C THR A 610 -4.76 0.53 -26.19
N SER A 611 -3.62 1.21 -26.30
CA SER A 611 -2.94 1.40 -27.57
C SER A 611 -2.47 0.06 -28.16
N THR A 612 -2.53 -0.08 -29.48
CA THR A 612 -1.90 -1.19 -30.20
C THR A 612 -0.37 -1.13 -30.17
N SER A 613 0.20 -0.01 -29.70
CA SER A 613 1.66 0.22 -29.56
C SER A 613 1.99 0.56 -28.10
N PRO A 614 1.80 -0.38 -27.15
CA PRO A 614 2.08 -0.11 -25.74
C PRO A 614 3.59 0.08 -25.53
N ASN A 615 3.96 0.91 -24.56
CA ASN A 615 5.35 1.11 -24.19
C ASN A 615 5.91 -0.14 -23.51
N LEU A 616 6.92 -0.77 -24.12
CA LEU A 616 7.50 -2.04 -23.67
C LEU A 616 8.26 -1.88 -22.34
N GLN A 617 8.90 -0.74 -22.11
CA GLN A 617 9.63 -0.43 -20.89
C GLN A 617 8.69 -0.29 -19.70
N LEU A 618 7.47 0.23 -19.94
CA LEU A 618 6.43 0.26 -18.92
C LEU A 618 5.99 -1.13 -18.52
N ILE A 619 5.70 -2.01 -19.46
CA ILE A 619 5.33 -3.41 -19.20
C ILE A 619 6.44 -4.10 -18.41
N ALA A 620 7.69 -3.94 -18.84
CA ALA A 620 8.86 -4.50 -18.17
C ALA A 620 9.01 -3.96 -16.74
N SER A 621 8.75 -2.67 -16.52
CA SER A 621 8.85 -2.07 -15.19
C SER A 621 7.81 -2.60 -14.20
N ILE A 622 6.60 -2.95 -14.67
CA ILE A 622 5.56 -3.58 -13.84
C ILE A 622 6.03 -4.97 -13.40
N ASP A 623 6.59 -5.76 -14.30
CA ASP A 623 7.12 -7.11 -14.00
C ASP A 623 8.28 -7.05 -13.00
N VAL A 624 9.20 -6.08 -13.15
CA VAL A 624 10.30 -5.84 -12.20
C VAL A 624 9.79 -5.37 -10.83
N ALA A 625 8.81 -4.47 -10.80
CA ALA A 625 8.21 -4.00 -9.56
C ALA A 625 7.55 -5.15 -8.77
N ARG A 626 6.84 -6.06 -9.47
CA ARG A 626 6.30 -7.28 -8.86
C ARG A 626 7.41 -8.12 -8.22
N ARG A 627 8.51 -8.37 -8.94
CA ARG A 627 9.66 -9.12 -8.41
C ARG A 627 10.22 -8.49 -7.15
N GLN A 628 10.44 -7.17 -7.15
CA GLN A 628 10.95 -6.47 -5.99
C GLN A 628 10.03 -6.64 -4.77
N MET A 629 8.74 -6.43 -4.96
CA MET A 629 7.79 -6.51 -3.86
C MET A 629 7.61 -7.94 -3.35
N GLU A 630 7.70 -8.94 -4.21
CA GLU A 630 7.58 -10.35 -3.81
C GLU A 630 8.80 -10.83 -2.99
N LEU A 631 9.99 -10.26 -3.21
CA LEU A 631 11.23 -10.64 -2.54
C LEU A 631 11.62 -9.71 -1.38
N GLU A 632 11.33 -8.41 -1.48
CA GLU A 632 11.77 -7.39 -0.53
C GLU A 632 10.61 -6.58 0.09
N GLY A 633 9.40 -6.75 -0.40
CA GLY A 633 8.25 -5.91 -0.03
C GLY A 633 7.96 -5.89 1.46
N TYR A 634 8.12 -7.02 2.16
CA TYR A 634 7.95 -7.09 3.60
C TYR A 634 8.88 -6.11 4.36
N GLU A 635 10.17 -6.10 4.01
CA GLU A 635 11.17 -5.19 4.57
C GLU A 635 10.89 -3.73 4.17
N LEU A 636 10.71 -3.48 2.87
CA LEU A 636 10.56 -2.12 2.34
C LEU A 636 9.33 -1.40 2.90
N VAL A 637 8.20 -2.11 2.95
CA VAL A 637 6.95 -1.55 3.48
C VAL A 637 7.01 -1.41 4.99
N GLY A 638 7.59 -2.37 5.71
CA GLY A 638 7.81 -2.28 7.15
C GLY A 638 8.63 -1.04 7.52
N ARG A 639 9.74 -0.80 6.83
CA ARG A 639 10.60 0.39 7.02
C ARG A 639 9.89 1.70 6.69
N ALA A 640 9.08 1.72 5.63
CA ALA A 640 8.29 2.91 5.28
C ALA A 640 7.25 3.25 6.37
N ILE A 641 6.55 2.25 6.90
CA ILE A 641 5.60 2.44 8.00
C ILE A 641 6.32 2.94 9.25
N GLN A 642 7.44 2.34 9.63
CA GLN A 642 8.25 2.76 10.76
C GLN A 642 8.71 4.22 10.63
N LEU A 643 9.28 4.60 9.48
CA LEU A 643 9.74 5.97 9.22
C LEU A 643 8.58 6.98 9.30
N ALA A 644 7.39 6.59 8.83
CA ALA A 644 6.20 7.43 8.90
C ALA A 644 5.71 7.65 10.35
N ILE A 645 5.72 6.61 11.17
CA ILE A 645 5.37 6.70 12.59
C ILE A 645 6.40 7.58 13.33
N GLU A 646 7.67 7.42 13.01
CA GLU A 646 8.73 8.25 13.58
C GLU A 646 8.58 9.72 13.17
N ALA A 647 8.28 10.00 11.91
CA ALA A 647 8.02 11.35 11.42
C ALA A 647 6.88 12.04 12.18
N ARG A 648 5.77 11.34 12.39
CA ARG A 648 4.62 11.83 13.18
C ARG A 648 5.04 12.18 14.61
N ARG A 649 5.75 11.27 15.27
CA ARG A 649 6.23 11.45 16.65
C ARG A 649 7.20 12.63 16.76
N GLN A 650 8.17 12.74 15.85
CA GLN A 650 9.17 13.81 15.88
C GLN A 650 8.56 15.18 15.60
N ILE A 651 7.65 15.29 14.64
CA ILE A 651 6.98 16.58 14.33
C ILE A 651 6.07 17.01 15.48
N ASN A 652 5.19 16.12 15.97
CA ASN A 652 4.24 16.46 17.01
C ASN A 652 4.89 16.64 18.39
N GLY A 653 6.03 15.97 18.65
CA GLY A 653 6.76 16.10 19.92
C GLY A 653 7.81 17.22 19.94
N HIS A 654 8.08 17.90 18.83
CA HIS A 654 9.11 18.93 18.78
C HIS A 654 8.60 20.26 19.35
N PRO A 655 9.23 20.84 20.39
CA PRO A 655 8.68 21.99 21.15
C PRO A 655 8.49 23.26 20.31
N LEU A 656 9.26 23.46 19.26
CA LEU A 656 9.12 24.62 18.36
C LEU A 656 8.21 24.30 17.17
N ILE A 657 8.42 23.17 16.48
CA ILE A 657 7.66 22.84 15.28
C ILE A 657 6.19 22.69 15.61
N SER A 658 5.83 21.99 16.70
CA SER A 658 4.44 21.72 17.08
C SER A 658 3.58 22.95 17.40
N LYS A 659 4.19 24.12 17.61
CA LYS A 659 3.45 25.39 17.74
C LYS A 659 2.79 25.84 16.42
N TYR A 660 3.41 25.51 15.29
CA TYR A 660 3.03 26.02 13.97
C TYR A 660 2.63 24.93 13.00
N PHE A 661 3.25 23.75 13.13
CA PHE A 661 3.04 22.60 12.26
C PHE A 661 2.79 21.37 13.11
N ARG A 662 1.79 20.60 12.78
CA ARG A 662 1.58 19.31 13.40
C ARG A 662 0.93 18.32 12.43
N VAL A 663 1.12 17.06 12.70
CA VAL A 663 0.51 15.97 11.92
C VAL A 663 -0.83 15.61 12.55
N ALA A 664 -1.88 15.56 11.73
CA ALA A 664 -3.19 15.12 12.17
C ALA A 664 -3.16 13.66 12.65
N THR A 665 -3.76 13.40 13.80
CA THR A 665 -3.82 12.08 14.42
C THR A 665 -4.97 11.25 13.85
N PRO A 666 -4.97 9.92 14.00
CA PRO A 666 -6.13 9.09 13.66
C PRO A 666 -7.42 9.53 14.36
N ALA A 667 -7.34 10.03 15.61
CA ALA A 667 -8.50 10.54 16.33
C ALA A 667 -9.14 11.77 15.70
N GLU A 668 -8.35 12.57 14.99
CA GLU A 668 -8.81 13.78 14.29
C GLU A 668 -9.29 13.47 12.87
N MET A 669 -8.74 12.43 12.25
CA MET A 669 -9.05 12.03 10.88
C MET A 669 -10.23 11.06 10.78
N ILE A 670 -10.54 10.34 11.85
CA ILE A 670 -11.61 9.34 11.86
C ILE A 670 -12.56 9.65 13.02
N PRO A 671 -13.85 9.97 12.78
CA PRO A 671 -14.85 10.12 13.83
C PRO A 671 -14.95 8.89 14.74
N SER A 672 -15.28 9.12 16.02
CA SER A 672 -15.28 8.07 17.06
C SER A 672 -16.24 6.93 16.78
N GLU A 673 -17.36 7.19 16.10
CA GLU A 673 -18.34 6.18 15.70
C GLU A 673 -17.76 5.13 14.73
N TYR A 674 -16.72 5.47 13.98
CA TYR A 674 -16.08 4.59 12.99
C TYR A 674 -14.81 3.90 13.51
N ARG A 675 -14.32 4.27 14.72
CA ARG A 675 -13.17 3.66 15.39
C ARG A 675 -13.52 3.21 16.80
N LYS A 676 -14.40 2.25 16.88
CA LYS A 676 -14.97 1.72 18.14
C LYS A 676 -13.93 1.13 19.09
N SER A 677 -12.76 0.73 18.58
CA SER A 677 -11.61 0.29 19.39
C SER A 677 -11.06 1.40 20.30
N GLY A 678 -11.37 2.67 20.02
CA GLY A 678 -10.76 3.81 20.69
C GLY A 678 -9.37 4.19 20.16
N PHE A 679 -8.96 3.68 18.99
CA PHE A 679 -7.67 4.01 18.38
C PHE A 679 -7.49 5.51 18.19
N THR A 680 -6.49 6.09 18.83
CA THR A 680 -6.21 7.53 18.80
C THR A 680 -4.90 7.88 18.12
N ASP A 681 -3.87 7.06 18.31
CA ASP A 681 -2.54 7.19 17.72
C ASP A 681 -1.76 5.88 17.91
N TRP A 682 -0.79 5.62 17.03
CA TRP A 682 0.10 4.46 17.12
C TRP A 682 1.00 4.47 18.37
N GLY A 683 1.31 5.66 18.90
CA GLY A 683 2.13 5.85 20.10
C GLY A 683 1.34 6.19 21.35
N ALA A 684 0.03 5.96 21.37
CA ALA A 684 -0.81 6.26 22.52
C ALA A 684 -0.38 5.42 23.75
N PRO A 685 -0.25 6.03 24.95
CA PRO A 685 0.13 5.30 26.15
C PRO A 685 -0.81 4.12 26.43
N GLY A 686 -0.24 2.93 26.62
CA GLY A 686 -0.99 1.71 26.88
C GLY A 686 -1.60 1.04 25.64
N TRP A 687 -1.47 1.61 24.45
CA TRP A 687 -1.92 1.01 23.21
C TRP A 687 -0.99 -0.13 22.76
N THR A 688 -1.53 -1.33 22.63
CA THR A 688 -0.75 -2.54 22.37
C THR A 688 -0.81 -2.97 20.90
N MET A 689 0.06 -3.89 20.52
CA MET A 689 0.00 -4.55 19.20
C MET A 689 -1.34 -5.28 19.03
N ALA A 690 -1.85 -5.92 20.08
CA ALA A 690 -3.14 -6.60 20.05
C ALA A 690 -4.29 -5.62 19.78
N ASP A 691 -4.23 -4.42 20.37
CA ASP A 691 -5.22 -3.36 20.14
C ASP A 691 -5.13 -2.85 18.70
N THR A 692 -3.92 -2.69 18.15
CA THR A 692 -3.70 -2.35 16.74
C THR A 692 -4.35 -3.37 15.81
N LEU A 693 -4.16 -4.66 16.09
CA LEU A 693 -4.73 -5.73 15.27
C LEU A 693 -6.26 -5.81 15.44
N ALA A 694 -6.75 -5.60 16.65
CA ALA A 694 -8.19 -5.53 16.91
C ALA A 694 -8.83 -4.33 16.20
N ALA A 695 -8.17 -3.17 16.18
CA ALA A 695 -8.60 -2.01 15.42
C ALA A 695 -8.64 -2.29 13.91
N LEU A 696 -7.58 -2.92 13.38
CA LEU A 696 -7.52 -3.34 11.98
C LEU A 696 -8.61 -4.35 11.61
N ASP A 697 -9.02 -5.22 12.51
CA ASP A 697 -10.05 -6.23 12.24
C ASP A 697 -11.48 -5.67 12.40
N ASN A 698 -11.72 -4.78 13.37
CA ASN A 698 -13.07 -4.44 13.82
C ASN A 698 -13.51 -3.01 13.53
N ASP A 699 -12.60 -2.02 13.51
CA ASP A 699 -12.98 -0.64 13.22
C ASP A 699 -13.44 -0.49 11.76
N GLU A 700 -14.39 0.39 11.53
CA GLU A 700 -14.88 0.66 10.18
C GLU A 700 -13.79 1.31 9.32
N PHE A 701 -13.06 2.26 9.91
CA PHE A 701 -11.90 2.86 9.26
C PHE A 701 -10.64 2.76 10.12
N TYR A 702 -9.51 2.64 9.44
CA TYR A 702 -8.18 2.76 9.98
C TYR A 702 -7.44 3.86 9.22
N LEU A 703 -6.31 4.36 9.72
CA LEU A 703 -5.51 5.34 8.99
C LEU A 703 -4.20 4.69 8.53
N ASP A 704 -3.86 4.89 7.27
CA ASP A 704 -2.55 4.51 6.73
C ASP A 704 -1.45 5.38 7.37
N PRO A 705 -0.52 4.83 8.13
CA PRO A 705 0.53 5.60 8.79
C PRO A 705 1.42 6.38 7.81
N THR A 706 1.56 5.89 6.58
CA THR A 706 2.42 6.48 5.55
C THR A 706 1.85 7.75 4.92
N ARG A 707 0.56 8.05 5.17
CA ARG A 707 -0.14 9.26 4.73
C ARG A 707 -0.14 10.30 5.84
N ILE A 708 0.72 11.29 5.72
CA ILE A 708 0.95 12.30 6.75
C ILE A 708 0.25 13.59 6.36
N THR A 709 -0.94 13.83 6.89
CA THR A 709 -1.63 15.12 6.77
C THR A 709 -0.96 16.13 7.70
N LEU A 710 -0.07 16.95 7.14
CA LEU A 710 0.68 17.97 7.85
C LEU A 710 -0.09 19.28 7.83
N LEU A 711 -0.57 19.71 9.00
CA LEU A 711 -1.33 20.94 9.20
C LEU A 711 -0.39 22.14 9.22
N CYS A 712 -0.68 23.14 8.39
CA CYS A 712 0.12 24.37 8.25
C CYS A 712 -0.69 25.66 8.51
N GLY A 713 -2.00 25.54 8.78
CA GLY A 713 -2.87 26.70 9.04
C GLY A 713 -2.43 27.53 10.24
N ALA A 714 -1.97 26.89 11.33
CA ALA A 714 -1.44 27.56 12.51
C ALA A 714 -0.13 28.34 12.25
N ALA A 715 0.56 28.02 11.16
CA ALA A 715 1.72 28.78 10.65
C ALA A 715 1.33 29.98 9.77
N GLY A 716 0.02 30.21 9.55
CA GLY A 716 -0.49 31.27 8.68
C GLY A 716 -0.41 30.94 7.18
N TYR A 717 -0.10 29.68 6.82
CA TYR A 717 -0.02 29.25 5.44
C TYR A 717 -1.27 28.45 5.03
N ASP A 718 -1.82 28.77 3.85
CA ASP A 718 -2.65 27.78 3.16
C ASP A 718 -1.80 26.69 2.53
N GLY A 719 -2.42 25.55 2.20
CA GLY A 719 -1.70 24.40 1.70
C GLY A 719 -0.96 24.65 0.38
N THR A 720 -1.50 25.47 -0.51
CA THR A 720 -0.89 25.78 -1.80
C THR A 720 0.35 26.69 -1.63
N GLN A 721 0.24 27.70 -0.76
CA GLN A 721 1.37 28.55 -0.41
C GLN A 721 2.49 27.75 0.24
N PHE A 722 2.15 26.88 1.20
CA PHE A 722 3.13 26.09 1.92
C PHE A 722 3.84 25.09 1.02
N LYS A 723 3.09 24.40 0.15
CA LYS A 723 3.67 23.51 -0.89
C LYS A 723 4.65 24.28 -1.79
N GLY A 724 4.27 25.46 -2.25
CA GLY A 724 5.14 26.29 -3.09
C GLY A 724 6.42 26.69 -2.38
N LEU A 725 6.32 27.09 -1.11
CA LEU A 725 7.45 27.48 -0.27
C LEU A 725 8.41 26.29 -0.05
N LEU A 726 7.88 25.12 0.29
CA LEU A 726 8.71 23.92 0.46
C LEU A 726 9.45 23.54 -0.82
N ALA A 727 8.82 23.70 -1.98
CA ALA A 727 9.44 23.42 -3.28
C ALA A 727 10.53 24.44 -3.65
N SER A 728 10.30 25.74 -3.41
CA SER A 728 11.21 26.81 -3.86
C SER A 728 12.38 27.06 -2.92
N GLU A 729 12.21 26.87 -1.60
CA GLU A 729 13.22 27.20 -0.60
C GLU A 729 13.90 25.96 0.02
N HIS A 730 13.27 24.80 -0.10
CA HIS A 730 13.76 23.57 0.55
C HIS A 730 13.86 22.36 -0.40
N ASP A 731 13.60 22.51 -1.70
CA ASP A 731 13.59 21.41 -2.69
C ASP A 731 12.71 20.21 -2.30
N ILE A 732 11.67 20.45 -1.49
CA ILE A 732 10.71 19.42 -1.06
C ILE A 732 9.46 19.48 -1.93
N GLN A 733 9.16 18.40 -2.66
CA GLN A 733 8.03 18.32 -3.56
C GLN A 733 6.88 17.49 -2.97
N LEU A 734 5.68 18.05 -2.99
CA LEU A 734 4.46 17.42 -2.48
C LEU A 734 3.37 17.39 -3.56
N ASN A 735 2.46 16.42 -3.45
CA ASN A 735 1.40 16.23 -4.45
C ASN A 735 0.09 16.93 -4.11
N LYS A 736 -0.41 16.78 -2.88
CA LYS A 736 -1.75 17.23 -2.48
C LYS A 736 -1.67 18.36 -1.45
N THR A 737 -2.61 19.28 -1.57
CA THR A 737 -2.87 20.35 -0.60
C THR A 737 -4.35 20.39 -0.24
N SER A 738 -4.67 20.88 0.94
CA SER A 738 -6.02 21.35 1.30
C SER A 738 -5.95 22.83 1.72
N ARG A 739 -7.03 23.38 2.26
CA ARG A 739 -7.06 24.76 2.71
C ARG A 739 -5.94 25.08 3.72
N ASN A 740 -5.70 24.20 4.68
CA ASN A 740 -4.80 24.44 5.81
C ASN A 740 -3.83 23.27 6.07
N SER A 741 -3.67 22.39 5.08
CA SER A 741 -2.76 21.25 5.19
C SER A 741 -2.09 20.90 3.87
N VAL A 742 -1.01 20.13 3.98
CA VAL A 742 -0.35 19.45 2.86
C VAL A 742 -0.23 17.95 3.18
N LEU A 743 -0.21 17.12 2.16
CA LEU A 743 0.02 15.69 2.32
C LEU A 743 1.50 15.37 2.08
N VAL A 744 2.18 14.93 3.12
CA VAL A 744 3.49 14.29 3.03
C VAL A 744 3.27 12.79 2.93
N GLN A 745 3.83 12.17 1.92
CA GLN A 745 3.70 10.74 1.68
C GLN A 745 5.07 10.08 1.85
N ILE A 746 5.16 9.15 2.81
CA ILE A 746 6.35 8.31 2.98
C ILE A 746 6.11 6.99 2.26
N ASN A 747 7.07 6.57 1.46
CA ASN A 747 7.01 5.34 0.67
C ASN A 747 8.33 4.58 0.72
N ILE A 748 8.44 3.49 -0.01
CA ILE A 748 9.62 2.61 -0.02
C ILE A 748 10.93 3.29 -0.50
N ASN A 749 10.84 4.49 -1.07
CA ASN A 749 12.02 5.26 -1.52
C ASN A 749 12.59 6.19 -0.44
N ASN A 750 11.82 6.51 0.61
CA ASN A 750 12.23 7.49 1.61
C ASN A 750 13.22 6.90 2.64
N THR A 751 14.10 7.76 3.10
CA THR A 751 15.17 7.45 4.06
C THR A 751 15.10 8.34 5.31
N HIS A 752 15.86 8.02 6.35
CA HIS A 752 16.02 8.90 7.51
C HIS A 752 16.62 10.27 7.15
N SER A 753 17.40 10.36 6.07
CA SER A 753 17.94 11.63 5.57
C SER A 753 16.83 12.54 5.02
N ASP A 754 15.85 11.96 4.30
CA ASP A 754 14.69 12.71 3.80
C ASP A 754 13.84 13.24 4.96
N LEU A 755 13.64 12.40 6.00
CA LEU A 755 12.94 12.83 7.21
C LEU A 755 13.66 13.95 7.93
N ALA A 756 14.98 13.84 8.10
CA ALA A 756 15.79 14.88 8.73
C ALA A 756 15.72 16.21 7.94
N HIS A 757 15.71 16.14 6.62
CA HIS A 757 15.53 17.30 5.75
C HIS A 757 14.18 17.97 5.94
N LEU A 758 13.09 17.19 5.96
CA LEU A 758 11.75 17.70 6.25
C LEU A 758 11.66 18.40 7.62
N ILE A 759 12.16 17.74 8.68
CA ILE A 759 12.16 18.31 10.03
C ILE A 759 12.97 19.59 10.09
N LYS A 760 14.13 19.64 9.43
CA LYS A 760 14.97 20.84 9.34
C LYS A 760 14.22 22.00 8.66
N ALA A 761 13.56 21.73 7.54
CA ALA A 761 12.74 22.71 6.84
C ALA A 761 11.60 23.27 7.71
N LEU A 762 10.87 22.40 8.43
CA LEU A 762 9.82 22.82 9.36
C LEU A 762 10.36 23.67 10.51
N ALA A 763 11.50 23.28 11.10
CA ALA A 763 12.13 24.03 12.18
C ALA A 763 12.62 25.42 11.71
N ASP A 764 13.18 25.53 10.51
CA ASP A 764 13.60 26.81 9.94
C ASP A 764 12.43 27.73 9.68
N ARG A 765 11.30 27.20 9.17
CA ARG A 765 10.07 27.96 8.99
C ARG A 765 9.49 28.44 10.32
N ALA A 766 9.46 27.57 11.33
CA ALA A 766 8.97 27.94 12.66
C ALA A 766 9.83 29.07 13.28
N ARG A 767 11.17 29.01 13.17
CA ARG A 767 12.05 30.09 13.61
C ARG A 767 11.80 31.41 12.86
N ALA A 768 11.65 31.31 11.52
CA ALA A 768 11.37 32.50 10.71
C ALA A 768 10.05 33.18 11.11
N ILE A 769 9.03 32.41 11.47
CA ILE A 769 7.75 32.95 11.99
C ILE A 769 7.99 33.64 13.35
N GLU A 770 8.68 33.01 14.30
CA GLU A 770 8.96 33.59 15.61
C GLU A 770 9.76 34.92 15.49
N THR A 771 10.79 34.93 14.63
CA THR A 771 11.58 36.16 14.37
C THR A 771 10.72 37.28 13.78
N ARG A 772 9.91 36.96 12.76
CA ARG A 772 9.01 37.94 12.13
C ARG A 772 7.98 38.51 13.13
N LEU A 773 7.40 37.68 13.99
CA LEU A 773 6.44 38.10 15.00
C LEU A 773 7.09 38.92 16.13
N ALA A 774 8.35 38.62 16.49
CA ALA A 774 9.10 39.37 17.47
C ALA A 774 9.52 40.77 16.95
N GLU A 775 9.90 40.85 15.68
CA GLU A 775 10.38 42.11 15.05
C GLU A 775 9.25 42.97 14.50
N GLY A 776 8.10 42.40 14.09
CA GLY A 776 7.04 43.08 13.37
C GLY A 776 6.04 43.85 14.22
N GLY A 777 6.14 43.82 15.55
CA GLY A 777 5.27 44.53 16.49
C GLY A 777 3.79 44.09 16.46
N GLU A 778 2.91 44.91 17.09
CA GLU A 778 1.48 44.58 17.28
C GLU A 778 0.70 44.42 15.97
N ALA A 779 1.02 45.18 14.93
CA ALA A 779 0.34 45.13 13.65
C ALA A 779 0.59 43.81 12.93
N GLU A 780 1.83 43.35 12.93
CA GLU A 780 2.20 42.03 12.34
C GLU A 780 1.57 40.86 13.11
N GLN A 781 1.58 40.95 14.44
CA GLN A 781 0.94 39.95 15.29
C GLN A 781 -0.57 39.86 15.05
N ALA A 782 -1.24 41.03 14.91
CA ALA A 782 -2.67 41.10 14.60
C ALA A 782 -2.98 40.54 13.22
N ALA A 783 -2.18 40.89 12.20
CA ALA A 783 -2.33 40.35 10.85
C ALA A 783 -2.12 38.84 10.80
N PHE A 784 -1.09 38.29 11.48
CA PHE A 784 -0.83 36.89 11.61
C PHE A 784 -1.98 36.15 12.28
N THR A 785 -2.48 36.69 13.43
CA THR A 785 -3.60 36.09 14.15
C THR A 785 -4.88 36.06 13.30
N ALA A 786 -5.19 37.15 12.57
CA ALA A 786 -6.32 37.20 11.66
C ALA A 786 -6.18 36.15 10.52
N ARG A 787 -4.98 35.99 9.99
CA ARG A 787 -4.71 34.97 8.95
C ARG A 787 -4.88 33.57 9.49
N VAL A 788 -4.32 33.24 10.64
CA VAL A 788 -4.49 31.94 11.31
C VAL A 788 -5.97 31.64 11.54
N LYS A 789 -6.72 32.62 12.09
CA LYS A 789 -8.16 32.48 12.30
C LYS A 789 -8.91 32.17 11.01
N SER A 790 -8.62 32.88 9.94
CA SER A 790 -9.23 32.61 8.62
C SER A 790 -8.96 31.18 8.10
N LEU A 791 -7.79 30.62 8.39
CA LEU A 791 -7.40 29.29 7.90
C LEU A 791 -7.90 28.13 8.77
N VAL A 792 -8.04 28.37 10.08
CA VAL A 792 -8.30 27.29 11.05
C VAL A 792 -9.74 27.33 11.59
N GLU A 793 -10.32 28.53 11.78
CA GLU A 793 -11.64 28.69 12.39
C GLU A 793 -12.73 29.02 11.35
N ASP A 794 -12.46 29.90 10.40
CA ASP A 794 -13.43 30.37 9.40
C ASP A 794 -13.50 29.44 8.17
N VAL A 795 -13.50 28.12 8.40
CA VAL A 795 -13.55 27.12 7.31
C VAL A 795 -14.98 26.94 6.83
N PRO A 796 -15.27 26.98 5.51
CA PRO A 796 -16.61 26.74 4.98
C PRO A 796 -17.03 25.28 5.16
N ASP A 797 -18.33 25.08 5.44
CA ASP A 797 -18.91 23.74 5.43
C ASP A 797 -18.78 23.11 4.04
N LEU A 798 -18.54 21.79 4.03
CA LEU A 798 -18.46 21.02 2.81
C LEU A 798 -19.87 20.71 2.29
N PRO A 799 -20.16 20.95 0.98
CA PRO A 799 -21.48 20.72 0.43
C PRO A 799 -21.73 19.25 0.15
N ASP A 800 -22.88 18.71 0.60
CA ASP A 800 -23.34 17.38 0.21
C ASP A 800 -23.75 17.36 -1.28
N PHE A 801 -23.77 16.15 -1.87
CA PHE A 801 -24.28 15.96 -3.21
C PHE A 801 -25.79 16.22 -3.24
N GLN A 802 -26.21 17.07 -4.15
CA GLN A 802 -27.63 17.30 -4.38
C GLN A 802 -28.14 16.38 -5.51
N ARG A 803 -29.45 16.25 -5.65
CA ARG A 803 -30.06 15.42 -6.66
C ARG A 803 -29.70 15.81 -8.10
N PHE A 804 -29.83 14.89 -9.04
CA PHE A 804 -29.93 15.25 -10.44
C PHE A 804 -31.25 16.00 -10.70
N HIS A 805 -31.24 16.93 -11.67
CA HIS A 805 -32.43 17.61 -12.12
C HIS A 805 -33.45 16.61 -12.71
N ASP A 806 -34.74 16.86 -12.54
CA ASP A 806 -35.82 15.95 -12.93
C ASP A 806 -35.77 15.53 -14.41
N ALA A 807 -35.24 16.40 -15.29
CA ALA A 807 -35.02 16.07 -16.70
C ALA A 807 -34.07 14.88 -16.93
N PHE A 808 -33.21 14.55 -15.94
CA PHE A 808 -32.22 13.48 -16.02
C PHE A 808 -32.52 12.34 -15.05
N ARG A 809 -33.71 12.22 -14.54
CA ARG A 809 -34.14 11.13 -13.65
C ARG A 809 -35.29 10.34 -14.30
N ASP A 810 -35.27 9.01 -14.16
CA ASP A 810 -36.33 8.15 -14.64
C ASP A 810 -37.67 8.44 -13.92
N ASN A 811 -37.61 8.78 -12.64
CA ASN A 811 -38.75 9.13 -11.79
C ASN A 811 -38.35 10.20 -10.78
N SER A 812 -38.87 11.40 -10.94
CA SER A 812 -38.63 12.54 -10.04
C SER A 812 -39.14 12.33 -8.60
N LYS A 813 -40.05 11.38 -8.40
CA LYS A 813 -40.62 11.02 -7.10
C LYS A 813 -39.89 9.88 -6.42
N SER A 814 -38.86 9.31 -7.05
CA SER A 814 -38.04 8.24 -6.48
C SER A 814 -37.28 8.75 -5.27
N ALA A 815 -37.18 7.94 -4.21
CA ALA A 815 -36.36 8.24 -3.06
C ALA A 815 -34.86 8.09 -3.39
N THR A 816 -34.50 7.23 -4.35
CA THR A 816 -33.13 7.06 -4.83
C THR A 816 -32.76 8.14 -5.83
N GLN A 817 -31.50 8.58 -5.83
CA GLN A 817 -31.08 9.82 -6.50
C GLN A 817 -30.18 9.58 -7.70
N GLU A 818 -30.24 8.40 -8.29
CA GLU A 818 -29.52 8.11 -9.54
C GLU A 818 -30.01 9.00 -10.70
N GLY A 819 -29.13 9.25 -11.65
CA GLY A 819 -29.45 10.10 -12.80
C GLY A 819 -28.64 9.82 -14.05
N HIS A 820 -29.19 10.24 -15.18
CA HIS A 820 -28.58 10.11 -16.52
C HIS A 820 -27.48 11.15 -16.75
N MET A 821 -26.39 11.06 -16.00
CA MET A 821 -25.25 11.99 -16.11
C MET A 821 -24.70 12.07 -17.54
N ARG A 822 -24.65 10.98 -18.27
CA ARG A 822 -24.23 10.95 -19.69
C ARG A 822 -25.07 11.86 -20.57
N GLU A 823 -26.39 11.85 -20.38
CA GLU A 823 -27.30 12.68 -21.17
C GLU A 823 -27.07 14.16 -20.90
N ALA A 824 -26.93 14.55 -19.63
CA ALA A 824 -26.57 15.91 -19.25
C ALA A 824 -25.21 16.35 -19.80
N TYR A 825 -24.22 15.47 -19.73
CA TYR A 825 -22.87 15.72 -20.22
C TYR A 825 -22.84 16.02 -21.73
N TYR A 826 -23.55 15.22 -22.55
CA TYR A 826 -23.59 15.43 -24.00
C TYR A 826 -24.56 16.54 -24.42
N LEU A 827 -25.63 16.79 -23.65
CA LEU A 827 -26.50 17.96 -23.88
C LEU A 827 -25.71 19.27 -23.81
N ALA A 828 -24.75 19.35 -22.93
CA ALA A 828 -23.87 20.50 -22.75
C ALA A 828 -22.78 20.66 -23.84
N TYR A 829 -22.64 19.72 -24.79
CA TYR A 829 -21.72 19.88 -25.92
C TYR A 829 -22.24 20.90 -26.94
N ASP A 830 -23.56 21.08 -27.05
CA ASP A 830 -24.12 22.18 -27.81
C ASP A 830 -24.19 23.42 -26.94
N ALA A 831 -23.35 24.42 -27.27
CA ALA A 831 -23.29 25.70 -26.55
C ALA A 831 -24.64 26.44 -26.56
N ALA A 832 -25.56 26.16 -27.52
CA ALA A 832 -26.91 26.72 -27.51
C ALA A 832 -27.73 26.27 -26.31
N ASN A 833 -27.44 25.12 -25.73
CA ASN A 833 -28.10 24.59 -24.53
C ASN A 833 -27.52 25.13 -23.22
N CYS A 834 -26.40 25.87 -23.28
CA CYS A 834 -25.68 26.36 -22.11
C CYS A 834 -25.81 27.87 -21.94
N GLU A 835 -25.75 28.32 -20.72
CA GLU A 835 -25.62 29.70 -20.30
C GLU A 835 -24.48 29.84 -19.26
N HIS A 836 -23.98 31.09 -19.13
CA HIS A 836 -22.96 31.40 -18.13
C HIS A 836 -23.49 32.39 -17.12
N VAL A 837 -23.42 32.05 -15.85
CA VAL A 837 -23.89 32.92 -14.77
C VAL A 837 -22.73 33.18 -13.80
N LYS A 838 -22.44 34.46 -13.53
CA LYS A 838 -21.32 34.82 -12.65
C LYS A 838 -21.61 34.47 -11.21
N LEU A 839 -20.68 33.78 -10.56
CA LEU A 839 -20.79 33.25 -9.20
C LEU A 839 -21.24 34.31 -8.16
N HIS A 840 -20.78 35.56 -8.30
CA HIS A 840 -21.11 36.67 -7.39
C HIS A 840 -22.21 37.57 -7.91
N SER A 841 -23.00 37.14 -8.91
CA SER A 841 -24.09 37.95 -9.43
C SER A 841 -25.36 37.86 -8.59
N LYS A 842 -26.21 38.87 -8.63
CA LYS A 842 -27.55 38.87 -8.05
C LYS A 842 -28.44 37.77 -8.68
N GLU A 843 -28.22 37.51 -9.96
CA GLU A 843 -28.96 36.48 -10.71
C GLU A 843 -28.85 35.10 -10.05
N VAL A 844 -27.63 34.67 -9.58
CA VAL A 844 -27.46 33.41 -8.84
C VAL A 844 -28.36 33.39 -7.61
N ASP A 845 -28.35 34.47 -6.82
CA ASP A 845 -29.11 34.55 -5.56
C ASP A 845 -30.63 34.55 -5.82
N GLU A 846 -31.08 35.26 -6.89
CA GLU A 846 -32.49 35.28 -7.29
C GLU A 846 -32.97 33.91 -7.76
N ARG A 847 -32.17 33.24 -8.58
CA ARG A 847 -32.51 31.88 -9.09
C ARG A 847 -32.51 30.85 -7.97
N LEU A 848 -31.58 30.94 -7.03
CA LEU A 848 -31.60 30.07 -5.85
C LEU A 848 -32.84 30.25 -4.97
N ALA A 849 -33.40 31.50 -4.93
CA ALA A 849 -34.57 31.83 -4.12
C ALA A 849 -35.92 31.53 -4.81
N LYS A 850 -36.00 31.74 -6.13
CA LYS A 850 -37.29 31.76 -6.87
C LYS A 850 -37.31 30.84 -8.10
N GLY A 851 -36.17 30.18 -8.45
CA GLY A 851 -36.01 29.44 -9.69
C GLY A 851 -35.81 30.35 -10.92
N PRO A 852 -35.68 29.77 -12.12
CA PRO A 852 -35.54 28.32 -12.36
C PRO A 852 -34.27 27.74 -11.72
N GLU A 853 -34.30 26.43 -11.42
CA GLU A 853 -33.16 25.73 -10.83
C GLU A 853 -31.87 25.92 -11.66
N LEU A 854 -30.77 26.09 -10.96
CA LEU A 854 -29.43 26.09 -11.54
C LEU A 854 -29.00 24.65 -11.74
N VAL A 855 -28.67 24.26 -12.98
CA VAL A 855 -28.25 22.88 -13.29
C VAL A 855 -26.87 22.88 -13.93
N SER A 856 -25.92 22.18 -13.34
CA SER A 856 -24.55 22.15 -13.83
C SER A 856 -24.43 21.51 -15.21
N ALA A 857 -23.70 22.17 -16.11
CA ALA A 857 -23.34 21.64 -17.43
C ALA A 857 -22.00 20.89 -17.43
N LYS A 858 -21.17 21.12 -16.41
CA LYS A 858 -19.77 20.62 -16.34
C LYS A 858 -19.47 19.94 -15.02
N PHE A 859 -18.41 19.14 -15.03
CA PHE A 859 -17.69 18.81 -13.80
C PHE A 859 -16.95 20.04 -13.30
N VAL A 860 -17.22 20.48 -12.09
CA VAL A 860 -16.48 21.59 -11.45
C VAL A 860 -15.63 21.01 -10.34
N ILE A 861 -14.31 21.10 -10.52
CA ILE A 861 -13.32 20.45 -9.67
C ILE A 861 -12.31 21.49 -9.18
N PRO A 862 -12.45 22.02 -7.95
CA PRO A 862 -11.44 22.88 -7.34
C PRO A 862 -10.17 22.10 -6.97
N TYR A 863 -9.01 22.74 -7.07
CA TYR A 863 -7.74 22.20 -6.57
C TYR A 863 -7.10 23.18 -5.59
N PRO A 864 -7.05 22.86 -4.28
CA PRO A 864 -7.73 21.78 -3.59
C PRO A 864 -9.27 21.91 -3.56
N PRO A 865 -10.07 20.87 -3.26
CA PRO A 865 -9.66 19.53 -2.78
C PRO A 865 -9.39 18.49 -3.87
N GLY A 866 -9.74 18.73 -5.14
CA GLY A 866 -9.41 17.86 -6.25
C GLY A 866 -10.48 16.81 -6.62
N PHE A 867 -11.70 16.96 -6.10
CA PHE A 867 -12.88 16.15 -6.47
C PHE A 867 -14.00 17.05 -7.05
N PRO A 868 -14.95 16.49 -7.83
CA PRO A 868 -16.03 17.30 -8.38
C PRO A 868 -17.03 17.71 -7.31
N ILE A 869 -17.17 19.02 -7.11
CA ILE A 869 -18.22 19.60 -6.27
C ILE A 869 -19.53 19.76 -7.02
N MET A 870 -19.48 19.75 -8.35
CA MET A 870 -20.61 19.68 -9.25
C MET A 870 -20.33 18.69 -10.38
N VAL A 871 -21.38 17.96 -10.77
CA VAL A 871 -21.36 17.06 -11.93
C VAL A 871 -22.43 17.48 -12.94
N PRO A 872 -22.29 17.13 -14.23
CA PRO A 872 -23.30 17.45 -15.23
C PRO A 872 -24.69 16.92 -14.85
N GLY A 873 -25.71 17.77 -14.92
CA GLY A 873 -27.08 17.42 -14.59
C GLY A 873 -27.47 17.56 -13.11
N GLN A 874 -26.52 17.84 -12.23
CA GLN A 874 -26.79 18.11 -10.81
C GLN A 874 -27.42 19.49 -10.61
N VAL A 875 -28.41 19.56 -9.72
CA VAL A 875 -28.97 20.81 -9.23
C VAL A 875 -27.96 21.50 -8.32
N VAL A 876 -27.66 22.76 -8.59
CA VAL A 876 -26.73 23.58 -7.82
C VAL A 876 -27.47 24.30 -6.71
N THR A 877 -27.06 24.08 -5.47
CA THR A 877 -27.72 24.61 -4.27
C THR A 877 -27.01 25.83 -3.68
N LYS A 878 -27.65 26.44 -2.70
CA LYS A 878 -27.09 27.56 -1.95
C LYS A 878 -25.79 27.17 -1.23
N GLU A 879 -25.73 25.95 -0.71
CA GLU A 879 -24.56 25.41 0.00
C GLU A 879 -23.35 25.33 -0.96
N ILE A 880 -23.56 24.77 -2.16
CA ILE A 880 -22.52 24.71 -3.21
C ILE A 880 -22.03 26.12 -3.59
N ILE A 881 -22.94 27.06 -3.80
CA ILE A 881 -22.59 28.45 -4.15
C ILE A 881 -21.85 29.13 -2.98
N THR A 882 -22.29 28.90 -1.75
CA THR A 882 -21.63 29.46 -0.55
C THR A 882 -20.21 28.91 -0.41
N PHE A 883 -20.04 27.61 -0.59
CA PHE A 883 -18.73 26.97 -0.58
C PHE A 883 -17.83 27.54 -1.68
N MET A 884 -18.32 27.59 -2.93
CA MET A 884 -17.59 28.16 -4.08
C MET A 884 -17.16 29.60 -3.85
N ARG A 885 -18.01 30.43 -3.25
CA ARG A 885 -17.70 31.84 -2.94
C ARG A 885 -16.61 32.00 -1.86
N LYS A 886 -16.51 31.04 -0.97
CA LYS A 886 -15.49 31.02 0.11
C LYS A 886 -14.20 30.30 -0.29
N LEU A 887 -14.18 29.61 -1.44
CA LEU A 887 -12.98 28.97 -1.93
C LEU A 887 -11.93 30.02 -2.34
N ASP A 888 -10.79 29.97 -1.68
CA ASP A 888 -9.60 30.77 -2.03
C ASP A 888 -8.62 29.88 -2.80
N VAL A 889 -9.02 29.46 -4.02
CA VAL A 889 -8.21 28.59 -4.88
C VAL A 889 -8.07 29.22 -6.26
N LYS A 890 -6.86 29.11 -6.82
CA LYS A 890 -6.54 29.66 -8.14
C LYS A 890 -6.97 28.77 -9.29
N GLU A 891 -7.05 27.46 -9.06
CA GLU A 891 -7.30 26.46 -10.09
C GLU A 891 -8.62 25.73 -9.82
N ILE A 892 -9.62 25.96 -10.69
CA ILE A 892 -10.91 25.28 -10.66
C ILE A 892 -11.21 24.79 -12.06
N HIS A 893 -11.07 23.47 -12.29
CA HIS A 893 -11.44 22.87 -13.57
C HIS A 893 -12.94 22.95 -13.78
N GLY A 894 -13.37 23.26 -15.01
CA GLY A 894 -14.78 23.38 -15.37
C GLY A 894 -15.43 24.70 -14.91
N TYR A 895 -14.68 25.64 -14.35
CA TYR A 895 -15.13 26.98 -14.00
C TYR A 895 -14.25 28.03 -14.67
N ASN A 896 -14.88 29.02 -15.26
CA ASN A 896 -14.18 30.14 -15.86
C ASN A 896 -14.52 31.43 -15.11
N ALA A 897 -13.56 31.97 -14.37
CA ALA A 897 -13.79 33.18 -13.54
C ALA A 897 -14.30 34.41 -14.33
N ALA A 898 -13.93 34.54 -15.62
CA ALA A 898 -14.38 35.63 -16.46
C ALA A 898 -15.83 35.45 -16.95
N LYS A 899 -16.24 34.21 -17.25
CA LYS A 899 -17.59 33.90 -17.76
C LYS A 899 -18.57 33.52 -16.64
N GLY A 900 -18.12 32.80 -15.62
CA GLY A 900 -18.91 32.28 -14.51
C GLY A 900 -19.15 30.80 -14.60
N LEU A 901 -20.17 30.31 -13.89
CA LEU A 901 -20.65 28.95 -13.91
C LEU A 901 -21.30 28.63 -15.27
N GLU A 902 -20.94 27.51 -15.87
CA GLU A 902 -21.61 27.01 -17.08
C GLU A 902 -22.75 26.10 -16.66
N LEU A 903 -23.97 26.50 -17.02
CA LEU A 903 -25.22 25.88 -16.60
C LEU A 903 -26.05 25.47 -17.81
N LEU A 904 -26.91 24.47 -17.66
CA LEU A 904 -27.90 24.10 -18.67
C LEU A 904 -29.08 25.07 -18.64
N LYS A 905 -29.49 25.56 -19.80
CA LYS A 905 -30.63 26.48 -19.93
C LYS A 905 -31.96 25.82 -19.57
N PRO A 906 -32.92 26.53 -18.95
CA PRO A 906 -34.22 26.02 -18.61
C PRO A 906 -35.00 25.44 -19.82
N ASP A 907 -34.91 26.10 -20.98
CA ASP A 907 -35.57 25.65 -22.21
C ASP A 907 -35.00 24.32 -22.74
N ALA A 908 -33.67 24.15 -22.62
CA ALA A 908 -33.01 22.89 -23.01
C ALA A 908 -33.41 21.75 -22.06
N LEU A 909 -33.52 22.02 -20.75
CA LEU A 909 -34.00 21.05 -19.76
C LEU A 909 -35.45 20.65 -20.02
N ALA A 910 -36.35 21.61 -20.30
CA ALA A 910 -37.75 21.35 -20.61
C ALA A 910 -37.89 20.50 -21.89
N THR A 911 -37.14 20.84 -22.94
CA THR A 911 -37.14 20.10 -24.20
C THR A 911 -36.65 18.66 -24.04
N HIS A 912 -35.59 18.48 -23.24
CA HIS A 912 -35.03 17.15 -22.97
C HIS A 912 -35.98 16.29 -22.12
N GLY A 913 -36.58 16.85 -21.05
CA GLY A 913 -37.54 16.17 -20.21
C GLY A 913 -38.80 15.71 -20.97
N ALA A 914 -39.29 16.55 -21.91
CA ALA A 914 -40.43 16.17 -22.77
C ALA A 914 -40.13 14.98 -23.71
N LYS A 915 -38.88 14.84 -24.15
CA LYS A 915 -38.43 13.69 -24.96
C LYS A 915 -38.27 12.42 -24.12
N GLY A 916 -37.79 12.53 -22.86
CA GLY A 916 -37.63 11.40 -21.93
C GLY A 916 -38.97 10.77 -21.52
N SER A 917 -40.06 11.57 -21.39
CA SER A 917 -41.37 11.07 -21.03
C SER A 917 -42.07 10.24 -22.16
N ARG A 918 -41.45 10.16 -23.34
CA ARG A 918 -41.90 9.36 -24.51
C ARG A 918 -41.11 8.06 -24.69
N ARG A 919 -40.07 7.80 -23.89
CA ARG A 919 -39.33 6.52 -23.87
C ARG A 919 -39.77 5.69 -22.67
#